data_a3245e9157e9246040666a056c790f11
#
_entry.id   a3245e9157e9246040666a056c790f11
#
_cell.length_a   1.000
_cell.length_b   1.000
_cell.length_c   1.000
_cell.angle_alpha   90.00
_cell.angle_beta   90.00
_cell.angle_gamma   90.00
#
_symmetry.space_group_name_H-M   'P 1'
#
loop_
_entity.id
_entity.type
_entity.pdbx_description
1 polymer ?
#
loop_
_entity_poly.entity_id
_entity_poly.type
_entity_poly.pdbx_seq_one_letter_code
_entity_poly.pdbx_strand_id
1 'polypeptide(L)'
;MSDRRQRRAAHRVSAAQTLVAPGWWTRQHDPDSSLYLPTPLAGRNRMEMGWSLLSTLDGAGAASLDRRGAVALPGATWVLDWWFNHDGTWQRAAEAAGVRQVRTDHLPVAETRVRVGPNELVIRQGAAPRSGEPGSAWVTMEVEVDGPDPVGLAMVATPWTLSDVGRIDRVEVSGGVLSVNGATVLVAQRPPRAAHLVDRADDLVDLVARMPEGSDGPVAPVVSRHGTGGAALVWPMAHRSMLRMGLPLGSFESSEVDAVAELERLPDTTAMAKGWARHLEVGAALELPESSLTDMARAARAQLLAAADGAWFTGADPVSAALAAGTLARLGHADVVGPVVGQVDRAVDDDPAGLAAVLEASLGLGVSLTRDEVIDAPEHLLVHLARALHITLRQLRRRGVQWWPEAQRPRLASMVEAAAVMADGWGQQGVADNARAIAAALPTGAEPEPEPEPEPEPEPEQASEVPSEVSSEPSASLGRVRWVRREPGADLDLPATLDAARRDIAAGRPDGALTVAAVSALLERLGCWPDVVHPTRPLGIGEDGASVATMAGLLAATLDLAAPLNGSSVDVFGSFPSEWWGRPAQFSDLPVAGGSVSCALRWHGARPALIWELTPDGLGHCPETDGASQTGTPPSVLLLRAPALDPVFTGSELVGEALLEVPPGAVELLTARAESAAAPAETTVASTDESTESGGDSAGGGSVSTPEAARSGGAVTMGVDMPTRRRPDGT
;
A
#
# COMPACT_ATOMS: atom_id res chain seq x y z
N MET A 1 43.58 34.56 -11.73
CA MET A 1 43.31 33.20 -12.21
C MET A 1 43.19 32.15 -11.10
N SER A 2 43.72 32.43 -9.90
CA SER A 2 43.66 31.50 -8.74
C SER A 2 42.23 31.30 -8.15
N ASP A 3 41.48 32.37 -7.99
CA ASP A 3 40.18 32.36 -7.29
C ASP A 3 39.08 31.57 -8.05
N ARG A 4 39.04 31.62 -9.38
CA ARG A 4 38.11 30.81 -10.19
C ARG A 4 38.42 29.31 -10.15
N ARG A 5 39.72 28.94 -10.05
CA ARG A 5 40.11 27.52 -9.88
C ARG A 5 39.77 27.02 -8.48
N GLN A 6 39.96 27.82 -7.46
CA GLN A 6 39.58 27.48 -6.07
C GLN A 6 38.09 27.36 -5.90
N ARG A 7 37.27 28.27 -6.47
CA ARG A 7 35.79 28.14 -6.44
C ARG A 7 35.29 26.94 -7.23
N ARG A 8 35.91 26.63 -8.39
CA ARG A 8 35.56 25.37 -9.12
C ARG A 8 35.99 24.12 -8.37
N ALA A 9 37.13 24.15 -7.66
CA ALA A 9 37.56 23.01 -6.83
C ALA A 9 36.67 22.87 -5.59
N ALA A 10 36.29 23.96 -4.90
CA ALA A 10 35.35 23.93 -3.79
C ALA A 10 33.96 23.47 -4.24
N HIS A 11 33.48 23.89 -5.42
CA HIS A 11 32.21 23.43 -5.97
C HIS A 11 32.26 21.94 -6.38
N ARG A 12 33.41 21.44 -6.85
CA ARG A 12 33.61 20.01 -7.11
C ARG A 12 33.66 19.17 -5.84
N VAL A 13 34.30 19.66 -4.79
CA VAL A 13 34.36 18.96 -3.50
C VAL A 13 32.98 18.95 -2.86
N SER A 14 32.21 20.03 -2.91
CA SER A 14 30.83 20.08 -2.44
C SER A 14 29.91 19.14 -3.24
N ALA A 15 30.05 19.14 -4.58
CA ALA A 15 29.31 18.20 -5.43
C ALA A 15 29.72 16.74 -5.18
N ALA A 16 30.99 16.49 -4.84
CA ALA A 16 31.49 15.16 -4.53
C ALA A 16 30.91 14.61 -3.22
N GLN A 17 30.87 15.42 -2.17
CA GLN A 17 30.23 15.04 -0.90
C GLN A 17 28.73 14.76 -1.05
N THR A 18 28.07 15.40 -2.00
CA THR A 18 26.63 15.20 -2.30
C THR A 18 26.36 13.87 -3.02
N LEU A 19 27.33 13.28 -3.72
CA LEU A 19 27.10 12.04 -4.47
C LEU A 19 27.10 10.78 -3.60
N VAL A 20 27.73 10.75 -2.44
CA VAL A 20 27.80 9.57 -1.57
C VAL A 20 26.75 9.60 -0.47
N ALA A 21 26.48 10.77 0.10
CA ALA A 21 25.40 10.92 1.08
C ALA A 21 24.03 10.78 0.40
N PRO A 22 23.06 10.06 0.96
CA PRO A 22 21.72 9.96 0.37
C PRO A 22 21.06 11.34 0.26
N GLY A 23 20.22 11.51 -0.75
CA GLY A 23 19.54 12.79 -1.01
C GLY A 23 18.73 13.30 0.17
N TRP A 24 18.14 12.39 0.96
CA TRP A 24 17.44 12.74 2.19
C TRP A 24 18.39 13.36 3.23
N TRP A 25 19.61 12.83 3.38
CA TRP A 25 20.59 13.35 4.31
C TRP A 25 20.98 14.79 3.95
N THR A 26 21.34 15.01 2.68
CA THR A 26 21.73 16.34 2.20
C THR A 26 20.63 17.36 2.42
N ARG A 27 19.38 17.04 2.04
CA ARG A 27 18.26 17.99 2.15
C ARG A 27 17.82 18.26 3.57
N GLN A 28 17.90 17.26 4.46
CA GLN A 28 17.57 17.45 5.88
C GLN A 28 18.59 18.31 6.63
N HIS A 29 19.82 18.38 6.15
CA HIS A 29 20.90 19.16 6.75
C HIS A 29 21.17 20.49 6.06
N ASP A 30 20.55 20.75 4.91
CA ASP A 30 20.68 22.01 4.19
C ASP A 30 19.68 23.04 4.72
N PRO A 31 20.15 24.14 5.38
CA PRO A 31 19.25 25.16 5.90
C PRO A 31 18.39 25.87 4.86
N ASP A 32 18.83 25.88 3.58
CA ASP A 32 18.10 26.49 2.47
C ASP A 32 17.08 25.53 1.85
N SER A 33 17.06 24.27 2.28
CA SER A 33 16.07 23.28 1.85
C SER A 33 14.74 23.48 2.56
N SER A 34 13.63 23.39 1.80
CA SER A 34 12.27 23.34 2.36
C SER A 34 12.05 22.13 3.27
N LEU A 35 12.99 21.20 3.27
CA LEU A 35 12.97 19.94 3.99
C LEU A 35 14.00 19.93 5.13
N TYR A 36 14.62 21.06 5.43
CA TYR A 36 15.55 21.20 6.55
C TYR A 36 14.91 20.74 7.86
N LEU A 37 15.64 19.94 8.60
CA LEU A 37 15.30 19.48 9.95
C LEU A 37 16.38 19.88 10.92
N PRO A 38 16.04 20.46 12.09
CA PRO A 38 17.03 20.76 13.12
C PRO A 38 17.64 19.48 13.68
N THR A 39 18.93 19.48 13.93
CA THR A 39 19.60 18.43 14.69
C THR A 39 18.99 18.38 16.12
N PRO A 40 18.56 17.24 16.66
CA PRO A 40 18.90 15.86 16.30
C PRO A 40 17.89 15.14 15.37
N LEU A 41 16.88 15.81 14.87
CA LEU A 41 15.83 15.20 14.04
C LEU A 41 16.34 14.76 12.66
N ALA A 42 17.43 15.37 12.18
CA ALA A 42 18.01 15.10 10.87
C ALA A 42 18.83 13.79 10.77
N GLY A 43 19.02 13.07 11.88
CA GLY A 43 19.88 11.87 11.93
C GLY A 43 19.30 10.63 11.25
N ARG A 44 17.98 10.61 11.00
CA ARG A 44 17.30 9.53 10.27
C ARG A 44 16.52 10.10 9.09
N ASN A 45 16.31 9.28 8.07
CA ASN A 45 15.49 9.68 6.93
C ASN A 45 14.04 9.91 7.38
N ARG A 46 13.57 11.14 7.23
CA ARG A 46 12.19 11.55 7.52
C ARG A 46 11.46 12.09 6.29
N MET A 47 12.12 12.05 5.13
CA MET A 47 11.69 12.84 3.98
C MET A 47 11.12 12.04 2.83
N GLU A 48 11.68 10.93 2.49
CA GLU A 48 11.35 10.21 1.27
C GLU A 48 11.04 8.75 1.59
N MET A 49 10.00 8.56 2.37
CA MET A 49 9.58 7.24 2.81
C MET A 49 8.64 6.62 1.78
N GLY A 50 9.11 6.51 0.56
CA GLY A 50 8.42 5.81 -0.50
C GLY A 50 8.93 4.38 -0.64
N TRP A 51 8.87 3.59 0.42
CA TRP A 51 9.39 2.23 0.36
C TRP A 51 8.29 1.29 -0.08
N SER A 52 8.51 0.69 -1.25
CA SER A 52 7.74 -0.45 -1.71
C SER A 52 8.51 -1.70 -1.37
N LEU A 53 7.81 -2.72 -0.93
CA LEU A 53 8.40 -4.04 -0.74
C LEU A 53 8.41 -4.76 -2.08
N LEU A 54 9.57 -5.37 -2.40
CA LEU A 54 9.74 -6.28 -3.54
C LEU A 54 10.00 -7.67 -2.98
N SER A 55 9.04 -8.56 -3.13
CA SER A 55 9.10 -9.93 -2.63
C SER A 55 8.27 -10.84 -3.52
N THR A 56 8.30 -12.13 -3.19
CA THR A 56 7.42 -13.16 -3.71
C THR A 56 6.62 -13.77 -2.58
N LEU A 57 5.53 -14.46 -2.88
CA LEU A 57 4.69 -15.10 -1.87
C LEU A 57 5.40 -16.22 -1.11
N ASP A 58 6.37 -16.88 -1.76
CA ASP A 58 7.17 -17.97 -1.17
C ASP A 58 8.58 -17.48 -0.81
N GLY A 59 8.79 -16.16 -0.71
CA GLY A 59 10.11 -15.56 -0.68
C GLY A 59 10.80 -15.60 0.66
N ALA A 60 12.13 -15.66 0.64
CA ALA A 60 13.02 -15.58 1.79
C ALA A 60 13.18 -14.15 2.33
N GLY A 61 12.15 -13.34 2.29
CA GLY A 61 12.15 -11.95 2.73
C GLY A 61 11.80 -10.95 1.64
N ALA A 62 11.70 -9.68 1.99
CA ALA A 62 11.37 -8.59 1.10
C ALA A 62 12.52 -7.59 1.01
N ALA A 63 12.89 -7.17 -0.21
CA ALA A 63 13.72 -6.00 -0.41
C ALA A 63 12.88 -4.73 -0.31
N SER A 64 13.48 -3.66 0.19
CA SER A 64 12.85 -2.35 0.24
C SER A 64 13.33 -1.48 -0.92
N LEU A 65 12.40 -0.82 -1.58
CA LEU A 65 12.66 0.08 -2.71
C LEU A 65 12.25 1.51 -2.33
N ASP A 66 13.16 2.46 -2.45
CA ASP A 66 12.82 3.86 -2.26
C ASP A 66 12.11 4.48 -3.49
N ARG A 67 11.59 5.70 -3.33
CA ARG A 67 10.88 6.43 -4.41
C ARG A 67 11.73 6.73 -5.65
N ARG A 68 13.02 6.50 -5.60
CA ARG A 68 13.98 6.86 -6.63
C ARG A 68 14.73 5.67 -7.19
N GLY A 69 14.36 4.46 -6.74
CA GLY A 69 14.87 3.20 -7.27
C GLY A 69 16.06 2.63 -6.54
N ALA A 70 16.51 3.21 -5.42
CA ALA A 70 17.52 2.61 -4.57
C ALA A 70 16.94 1.40 -3.82
N VAL A 71 17.74 0.32 -3.68
CA VAL A 71 17.30 -0.96 -3.12
C VAL A 71 18.11 -1.31 -1.90
N ALA A 72 17.41 -1.68 -0.82
CA ALA A 72 17.99 -2.33 0.36
C ALA A 72 17.51 -3.79 0.44
N LEU A 73 18.45 -4.74 0.53
CA LEU A 73 18.11 -6.14 0.74
C LEU A 73 17.76 -6.41 2.22
N PRO A 74 17.05 -7.50 2.54
CA PRO A 74 16.69 -7.84 3.91
C PRO A 74 17.92 -7.91 4.82
N GLY A 75 17.90 -7.19 5.94
CA GLY A 75 19.00 -7.17 6.92
C GLY A 75 20.29 -6.49 6.44
N ALA A 76 20.32 -5.89 5.25
CA ALA A 76 21.49 -5.19 4.74
C ALA A 76 21.75 -3.90 5.54
N THR A 77 23.03 -3.67 5.86
CA THR A 77 23.53 -2.43 6.44
C THR A 77 24.10 -1.48 5.38
N TRP A 78 23.63 -1.60 4.16
CA TRP A 78 24.07 -0.85 2.98
C TRP A 78 22.91 -0.79 1.99
N VAL A 79 23.02 0.12 1.02
CA VAL A 79 22.04 0.29 -0.06
C VAL A 79 22.73 0.22 -1.41
N LEU A 80 22.03 -0.35 -2.38
CA LEU A 80 22.36 -0.23 -3.80
C LEU A 80 21.62 0.95 -4.37
N ASP A 81 22.39 1.94 -4.82
CA ASP A 81 21.90 3.14 -5.51
C ASP A 81 22.41 3.13 -6.95
N TRP A 82 21.81 3.93 -7.82
CA TRP A 82 22.24 4.04 -9.20
C TRP A 82 22.55 5.49 -9.57
N TRP A 83 23.67 5.64 -10.26
CA TRP A 83 24.14 6.90 -10.78
C TRP A 83 24.16 6.84 -12.30
N PHE A 84 23.99 7.96 -12.94
CA PHE A 84 24.04 8.06 -14.39
C PHE A 84 24.93 9.22 -14.81
N ASN A 85 25.54 9.06 -15.98
CA ASN A 85 26.43 10.04 -16.58
C ASN A 85 25.88 10.45 -17.94
N HIS A 86 25.78 11.76 -18.15
CA HIS A 86 25.56 12.35 -19.45
C HIS A 86 26.54 13.52 -19.61
N ASP A 87 27.20 13.65 -20.77
CA ASP A 87 28.20 14.67 -21.07
C ASP A 87 29.29 14.82 -20.00
N GLY A 88 29.76 13.69 -19.47
CA GLY A 88 30.85 13.68 -18.49
C GLY A 88 30.45 14.09 -17.07
N THR A 89 29.15 14.32 -16.81
CA THR A 89 28.65 14.69 -15.49
C THR A 89 27.87 13.53 -14.88
N TRP A 90 28.33 13.01 -13.74
CA TRP A 90 27.63 12.00 -12.95
C TRP A 90 26.60 12.64 -12.05
N GLN A 91 25.41 12.03 -12.03
CA GLN A 91 24.28 12.44 -11.18
C GLN A 91 23.68 11.20 -10.53
N ARG A 92 23.04 11.38 -9.38
CA ARG A 92 22.25 10.34 -8.72
C ARG A 92 20.80 10.49 -9.12
N ALA A 93 20.09 9.36 -9.21
CA ALA A 93 18.64 9.39 -9.33
C ALA A 93 18.00 10.15 -8.17
N ALA A 94 18.52 9.95 -6.96
CA ALA A 94 18.06 10.62 -5.74
C ALA A 94 18.04 12.16 -5.80
N GLU A 95 18.87 12.77 -6.63
CA GLU A 95 19.02 14.24 -6.74
C GLU A 95 18.44 14.82 -8.01
N ALA A 96 18.12 13.97 -8.98
CA ALA A 96 17.55 14.42 -10.24
C ALA A 96 16.13 14.97 -10.04
N ALA A 97 15.88 16.19 -10.54
CA ALA A 97 14.60 16.88 -10.37
C ALA A 97 13.43 16.18 -11.08
N GLY A 98 13.71 15.36 -12.08
CA GLY A 98 12.71 14.73 -12.95
C GLY A 98 12.49 13.24 -12.71
N VAL A 99 12.81 12.68 -11.53
CA VAL A 99 12.55 11.27 -11.24
C VAL A 99 11.06 11.04 -11.01
N ARG A 100 10.52 10.05 -11.73
CA ARG A 100 9.14 9.56 -11.56
C ARG A 100 9.20 8.07 -11.29
N GLN A 101 8.53 7.64 -10.25
CA GLN A 101 8.32 6.22 -9.97
C GLN A 101 6.83 5.92 -9.98
N VAL A 102 6.47 4.87 -10.66
CA VAL A 102 5.10 4.34 -10.71
C VAL A 102 5.15 2.85 -10.36
N ARG A 103 4.11 2.36 -9.71
CA ARG A 103 3.88 0.92 -9.55
C ARG A 103 2.99 0.44 -10.69
N THR A 104 3.34 -0.65 -11.32
CA THR A 104 2.49 -1.26 -12.35
C THR A 104 1.21 -1.77 -11.70
N ASP A 105 0.08 -1.18 -12.04
CA ASP A 105 -1.25 -1.56 -11.52
C ASP A 105 -1.31 -1.67 -9.97
N HIS A 106 -0.56 -0.81 -9.27
CA HIS A 106 -0.43 -0.80 -7.80
C HIS A 106 0.20 -2.08 -7.19
N LEU A 107 0.88 -2.89 -8.03
CA LEU A 107 1.51 -4.15 -7.66
C LEU A 107 2.95 -3.95 -7.13
N PRO A 108 3.60 -4.98 -6.52
CA PRO A 108 5.01 -4.94 -6.11
C PRO A 108 5.99 -5.01 -7.29
N VAL A 109 5.71 -4.27 -8.33
CA VAL A 109 6.55 -4.06 -9.51
C VAL A 109 6.61 -2.57 -9.78
N ALA A 110 7.81 -2.00 -9.74
CA ALA A 110 8.03 -0.57 -9.89
C ALA A 110 8.76 -0.24 -11.18
N GLU A 111 8.41 0.88 -11.77
CA GLU A 111 9.12 1.51 -12.87
C GLU A 111 9.57 2.90 -12.43
N THR A 112 10.88 3.12 -12.39
CA THR A 112 11.50 4.41 -12.09
C THR A 112 12.07 5.00 -13.37
N ARG A 113 11.66 6.23 -13.70
CA ARG A 113 12.11 6.96 -14.87
C ARG A 113 12.85 8.23 -14.46
N VAL A 114 13.94 8.51 -15.13
CA VAL A 114 14.65 9.78 -14.97
C VAL A 114 15.05 10.33 -16.33
N ARG A 115 14.88 11.63 -16.51
CA ARG A 115 15.34 12.33 -17.71
C ARG A 115 16.82 12.65 -17.59
N VAL A 116 17.61 12.22 -18.59
CA VAL A 116 19.07 12.35 -18.65
C VAL A 116 19.44 13.02 -19.96
N GLY A 117 19.53 14.35 -19.98
CA GLY A 117 19.69 15.10 -21.22
C GLY A 117 18.51 14.88 -22.18
N PRO A 118 18.74 14.44 -23.43
CA PRO A 118 17.69 14.11 -24.39
C PRO A 118 17.13 12.70 -24.20
N ASN A 119 17.72 11.90 -23.29
CA ASN A 119 17.34 10.50 -23.06
C ASN A 119 16.39 10.38 -21.85
N GLU A 120 15.68 9.26 -21.79
CA GLU A 120 15.01 8.75 -20.59
C GLU A 120 15.70 7.45 -20.17
N LEU A 121 16.08 7.37 -18.91
CA LEU A 121 16.56 6.14 -18.30
C LEU A 121 15.40 5.50 -17.52
N VAL A 122 15.10 4.25 -17.82
CA VAL A 122 13.99 3.50 -17.24
C VAL A 122 14.54 2.32 -16.47
N ILE A 123 14.21 2.22 -15.20
CA ILE A 123 14.54 1.06 -14.36
C ILE A 123 13.26 0.39 -13.92
N ARG A 124 13.08 -0.87 -14.30
CA ARG A 124 11.97 -1.72 -13.87
C ARG A 124 12.47 -2.72 -12.84
N GLN A 125 11.74 -2.84 -11.74
CA GLN A 125 12.15 -3.66 -10.60
C GLN A 125 10.97 -4.49 -10.11
N GLY A 126 11.21 -5.78 -9.84
CA GLY A 126 10.23 -6.71 -9.31
C GLY A 126 10.94 -7.92 -8.72
N ALA A 127 10.25 -8.76 -7.96
CA ALA A 127 10.81 -9.98 -7.41
C ALA A 127 10.21 -11.22 -8.07
N ALA A 128 11.03 -12.26 -8.22
CA ALA A 128 10.65 -13.56 -8.76
C ALA A 128 11.19 -14.69 -7.90
N PRO A 129 10.42 -15.78 -7.70
CA PRO A 129 10.91 -16.98 -7.03
C PRO A 129 11.98 -17.66 -7.88
N ARG A 130 12.94 -18.28 -7.24
CA ARG A 130 13.94 -19.14 -7.88
C ARG A 130 13.34 -20.50 -8.19
N SER A 131 13.51 -20.96 -9.44
CA SER A 131 12.99 -22.26 -9.86
C SER A 131 13.66 -23.40 -9.08
N GLY A 132 12.87 -24.25 -8.45
CA GLY A 132 13.32 -25.46 -7.76
C GLY A 132 13.88 -25.24 -6.35
N GLU A 133 13.88 -24.03 -5.83
CA GLU A 133 14.30 -23.70 -4.46
C GLU A 133 13.22 -22.90 -3.72
N PRO A 134 12.27 -23.56 -3.05
CA PRO A 134 11.26 -22.88 -2.23
C PRO A 134 11.91 -21.98 -1.17
N GLY A 135 11.35 -20.80 -0.95
CA GLY A 135 11.90 -19.82 0.00
C GLY A 135 13.14 -19.07 -0.52
N SER A 136 13.48 -19.17 -1.80
CA SER A 136 14.54 -18.41 -2.44
C SER A 136 13.96 -17.55 -3.57
N ALA A 137 14.30 -16.26 -3.56
CA ALA A 137 13.82 -15.31 -4.56
C ALA A 137 14.92 -14.32 -4.96
N TRP A 138 14.71 -13.65 -6.08
CA TRP A 138 15.58 -12.59 -6.56
C TRP A 138 14.77 -11.35 -6.89
N VAL A 139 15.27 -10.18 -6.52
CA VAL A 139 14.83 -8.93 -7.14
C VAL A 139 15.52 -8.81 -8.48
N THR A 140 14.76 -8.63 -9.55
CA THR A 140 15.30 -8.29 -10.87
C THR A 140 15.25 -6.78 -11.09
N MET A 141 16.23 -6.28 -11.79
CA MET A 141 16.34 -4.88 -12.19
C MET A 141 16.66 -4.84 -13.69
N GLU A 142 15.76 -4.28 -14.47
CA GLU A 142 15.89 -4.10 -15.91
C GLU A 142 16.10 -2.63 -16.20
N VAL A 143 17.29 -2.26 -16.69
CA VAL A 143 17.66 -0.88 -16.99
C VAL A 143 17.69 -0.68 -18.49
N GLU A 144 16.92 0.27 -18.99
CA GLU A 144 16.78 0.62 -20.39
C GLU A 144 17.08 2.10 -20.61
N VAL A 145 17.79 2.42 -21.70
CA VAL A 145 18.00 3.80 -22.16
C VAL A 145 17.14 4.06 -23.39
N ASP A 146 16.20 4.99 -23.29
CA ASP A 146 15.41 5.48 -24.42
C ASP A 146 15.89 6.89 -24.80
N GLY A 147 16.54 7.01 -25.96
CA GLY A 147 17.06 8.27 -26.45
C GLY A 147 18.30 8.12 -27.34
N PRO A 148 18.74 9.21 -28.00
CA PRO A 148 19.77 9.16 -29.04
C PRO A 148 21.19 9.01 -28.48
N ASP A 149 21.47 9.52 -27.28
CA ASP A 149 22.83 9.65 -26.77
C ASP A 149 23.23 8.50 -25.84
N PRO A 150 24.49 8.12 -25.79
CA PRO A 150 24.97 7.14 -24.81
C PRO A 150 24.92 7.71 -23.39
N VAL A 151 24.59 6.85 -22.43
CA VAL A 151 24.52 7.16 -21.01
C VAL A 151 25.46 6.23 -20.24
N GLY A 152 26.24 6.77 -19.31
CA GLY A 152 26.93 5.94 -18.32
C GLY A 152 25.97 5.55 -17.19
N LEU A 153 25.92 4.26 -16.86
CA LEU A 153 25.21 3.73 -15.71
C LEU A 153 26.19 3.20 -14.68
N ALA A 154 26.06 3.57 -13.41
CA ALA A 154 26.78 2.93 -12.34
C ALA A 154 25.82 2.41 -11.29
N MET A 155 25.99 1.15 -10.86
CA MET A 155 25.39 0.61 -9.65
C MET A 155 26.37 0.77 -8.52
N VAL A 156 25.93 1.39 -7.43
CA VAL A 156 26.81 1.83 -6.34
C VAL A 156 26.32 1.29 -5.02
N ALA A 157 27.17 0.50 -4.35
CA ALA A 157 26.96 0.08 -2.97
C ALA A 157 27.59 1.10 -2.02
N THR A 158 26.80 1.66 -1.12
CA THR A 158 27.23 2.66 -0.14
C THR A 158 26.87 2.24 1.29
N PRO A 159 27.66 2.66 2.32
CA PRO A 159 27.40 2.32 3.71
C PRO A 159 26.27 3.17 4.32
N TRP A 160 25.13 3.20 3.64
CA TRP A 160 23.90 3.81 4.05
C TRP A 160 22.80 2.77 4.02
N THR A 161 21.80 2.89 4.87
CA THR A 161 20.51 2.22 4.68
C THR A 161 19.51 3.21 4.09
N LEU A 162 18.31 2.78 3.78
CA LEU A 162 17.26 3.71 3.35
C LEU A 162 16.86 4.69 4.46
N SER A 163 17.10 4.34 5.74
CA SER A 163 16.69 5.13 6.90
C SER A 163 17.83 5.76 7.70
N ASP A 164 19.04 5.20 7.65
CA ASP A 164 20.12 5.57 8.58
C ASP A 164 21.51 5.31 7.97
N VAL A 165 22.54 5.58 8.77
CA VAL A 165 23.93 5.23 8.46
C VAL A 165 24.12 3.72 8.60
N GLY A 166 24.71 3.14 7.58
CA GLY A 166 25.00 1.70 7.52
C GLY A 166 26.49 1.36 7.60
N ARG A 167 26.86 0.15 7.10
CA ARG A 167 28.22 -0.37 7.21
C ARG A 167 28.56 -1.32 6.08
N ILE A 168 29.74 -1.12 5.45
CA ILE A 168 30.36 -2.03 4.49
C ILE A 168 31.80 -2.31 4.94
N ASP A 169 32.06 -3.55 5.36
CA ASP A 169 33.40 -3.98 5.82
C ASP A 169 34.25 -4.58 4.72
N ARG A 170 33.61 -5.21 3.72
CA ARG A 170 34.30 -5.88 2.61
C ARG A 170 33.52 -5.79 1.33
N VAL A 171 34.18 -5.52 0.23
CA VAL A 171 33.64 -5.54 -1.12
C VAL A 171 34.52 -6.35 -2.06
N GLU A 172 33.90 -7.15 -2.93
CA GLU A 172 34.53 -7.98 -3.93
C GLU A 172 33.74 -7.94 -5.23
N VAL A 173 34.43 -8.02 -6.35
CA VAL A 173 33.86 -8.18 -7.69
C VAL A 173 34.55 -9.28 -8.43
N SER A 174 33.77 -10.18 -9.02
CA SER A 174 34.23 -11.20 -9.97
C SER A 174 33.35 -11.17 -11.19
N GLY A 175 33.87 -10.76 -12.34
CA GLY A 175 33.11 -10.59 -13.56
C GLY A 175 31.92 -9.66 -13.36
N GLY A 176 30.70 -10.19 -13.48
CA GLY A 176 29.44 -9.47 -13.27
C GLY A 176 28.83 -9.56 -11.86
N VAL A 177 29.53 -10.21 -10.91
CA VAL A 177 29.04 -10.48 -9.56
C VAL A 177 29.70 -9.56 -8.54
N LEU A 178 28.88 -8.81 -7.79
CA LEU A 178 29.31 -8.01 -6.63
C LEU A 178 28.96 -8.75 -5.34
N SER A 179 29.92 -8.84 -4.44
CA SER A 179 29.71 -9.31 -3.07
C SER A 179 30.02 -8.20 -2.06
N VAL A 180 29.16 -8.07 -1.05
CA VAL A 180 29.31 -7.13 0.07
C VAL A 180 29.24 -7.92 1.36
N ASN A 181 30.22 -7.70 2.24
CA ASN A 181 30.35 -8.38 3.53
C ASN A 181 30.30 -9.92 3.41
N GLY A 182 30.79 -10.46 2.28
CA GLY A 182 30.84 -11.90 2.01
C GLY A 182 29.57 -12.51 1.39
N ALA A 183 28.51 -11.73 1.19
CA ALA A 183 27.30 -12.18 0.51
C ALA A 183 27.24 -11.65 -0.92
N THR A 184 26.78 -12.48 -1.87
CA THR A 184 26.46 -12.04 -3.24
C THR A 184 25.24 -11.13 -3.20
N VAL A 185 25.36 -9.92 -3.71
CA VAL A 185 24.34 -8.88 -3.61
C VAL A 185 23.84 -8.35 -4.96
N LEU A 186 24.63 -8.52 -6.00
CA LEU A 186 24.29 -8.16 -7.37
C LEU A 186 24.92 -9.14 -8.34
N VAL A 187 24.15 -9.58 -9.30
CA VAL A 187 24.57 -10.36 -10.47
C VAL A 187 24.13 -9.60 -11.71
N ALA A 188 25.07 -9.22 -12.56
CA ALA A 188 24.75 -8.54 -13.81
C ALA A 188 24.85 -9.51 -15.00
N GLN A 189 23.93 -9.42 -15.95
CA GLN A 189 23.90 -10.23 -17.17
C GLN A 189 25.19 -10.13 -18.00
N ARG A 190 25.84 -8.99 -17.93
CA ARG A 190 27.14 -8.75 -18.58
C ARG A 190 28.08 -8.06 -17.59
N PRO A 191 29.39 -8.35 -17.66
CA PRO A 191 30.36 -7.73 -16.76
C PRO A 191 30.38 -6.21 -16.95
N PRO A 192 30.70 -5.45 -15.90
CA PRO A 192 30.85 -4.00 -15.98
C PRO A 192 32.12 -3.66 -16.82
N ARG A 193 32.07 -2.51 -17.49
CA ARG A 193 33.24 -1.95 -18.18
C ARG A 193 34.33 -1.53 -17.21
N ALA A 194 33.94 -1.05 -16.03
CA ALA A 194 34.84 -0.73 -14.94
C ALA A 194 34.21 -1.08 -13.59
N ALA A 195 35.03 -1.53 -12.65
CA ALA A 195 34.65 -1.76 -11.26
C ALA A 195 35.60 -1.01 -10.33
N HIS A 196 35.06 -0.22 -9.42
CA HIS A 196 35.82 0.54 -8.43
C HIS A 196 35.43 0.04 -7.03
N LEU A 197 36.40 -0.48 -6.30
CA LEU A 197 36.26 -0.92 -4.91
C LEU A 197 37.13 -0.03 -4.03
N VAL A 198 36.57 0.48 -2.94
CA VAL A 198 37.23 1.44 -2.06
C VAL A 198 37.01 1.09 -0.59
N ASP A 199 37.97 1.47 0.28
CA ASP A 199 37.81 1.36 1.73
C ASP A 199 37.01 2.53 2.32
N ARG A 200 36.84 3.63 1.55
CA ARG A 200 36.00 4.78 1.86
C ARG A 200 35.10 5.11 0.66
N ALA A 201 33.80 5.02 0.84
CA ALA A 201 32.82 5.24 -0.22
C ALA A 201 32.93 6.65 -0.85
N ASP A 202 33.40 7.67 -0.09
CA ASP A 202 33.62 9.03 -0.60
C ASP A 202 34.59 9.05 -1.79
N ASP A 203 35.54 8.12 -1.85
CA ASP A 203 36.53 8.06 -2.94
C ASP A 203 35.92 7.57 -4.28
N LEU A 204 34.72 6.96 -4.25
CA LEU A 204 34.03 6.49 -5.46
C LEU A 204 33.71 7.62 -6.42
N VAL A 205 33.38 8.80 -5.92
CA VAL A 205 33.01 9.95 -6.75
C VAL A 205 34.13 10.32 -7.71
N ASP A 206 35.33 10.43 -7.17
CA ASP A 206 36.51 10.78 -7.97
C ASP A 206 36.91 9.67 -8.93
N LEU A 207 36.78 8.41 -8.52
CA LEU A 207 37.13 7.26 -9.35
C LEU A 207 36.14 7.05 -10.50
N VAL A 208 34.85 7.14 -10.24
CA VAL A 208 33.79 7.02 -11.26
C VAL A 208 33.87 8.20 -12.24
N ALA A 209 34.19 9.42 -11.76
CA ALA A 209 34.34 10.60 -12.62
C ALA A 209 35.56 10.56 -13.55
N ARG A 210 36.63 9.89 -13.15
CA ARG A 210 37.88 9.81 -13.96
C ARG A 210 37.81 8.76 -15.05
N MET A 211 36.86 7.82 -15.01
CA MET A 211 36.70 6.69 -15.93
C MET A 211 37.96 6.38 -16.73
N PRO A 212 38.88 5.52 -16.26
CA PRO A 212 40.01 5.12 -17.04
C PRO A 212 39.49 4.37 -18.27
N GLU A 213 40.09 4.64 -19.44
CA GLU A 213 39.88 3.84 -20.64
C GLU A 213 40.36 2.41 -20.35
N GLY A 214 39.41 1.54 -19.94
CA GLY A 214 39.56 0.09 -19.81
C GLY A 214 40.50 -0.38 -18.68
N SER A 215 39.94 -0.67 -17.53
CA SER A 215 40.60 -1.58 -16.57
C SER A 215 40.06 -2.99 -16.81
N ASP A 216 40.61 -3.71 -17.78
CA ASP A 216 40.22 -5.08 -18.14
C ASP A 216 40.82 -6.14 -17.19
N GLY A 217 41.25 -5.80 -15.98
CA GLY A 217 41.86 -6.70 -15.03
C GLY A 217 40.99 -7.04 -13.80
N PRO A 218 41.27 -8.18 -13.14
CA PRO A 218 40.62 -8.54 -11.90
C PRO A 218 40.90 -7.45 -10.84
N VAL A 219 39.82 -6.95 -10.23
CA VAL A 219 39.90 -5.96 -9.15
C VAL A 219 40.12 -6.72 -7.83
N ALA A 220 41.15 -6.38 -7.07
CA ALA A 220 41.43 -7.03 -5.79
C ALA A 220 40.30 -6.67 -4.78
N PRO A 221 39.88 -7.63 -3.93
CA PRO A 221 38.95 -7.36 -2.86
C PRO A 221 39.46 -6.27 -1.92
N VAL A 222 38.54 -5.40 -1.45
CA VAL A 222 38.87 -4.32 -0.53
C VAL A 222 38.20 -4.57 0.83
N VAL A 223 38.99 -4.41 1.89
CA VAL A 223 38.51 -4.48 3.28
C VAL A 223 38.55 -3.07 3.87
N SER A 224 37.39 -2.59 4.31
CA SER A 224 37.30 -1.30 5.00
C SER A 224 37.53 -1.46 6.49
N ARG A 225 38.48 -0.70 7.03
CA ARG A 225 38.81 -0.74 8.46
C ARG A 225 37.76 -0.07 9.35
N HIS A 226 36.98 0.81 8.77
CA HIS A 226 36.00 1.64 9.50
C HIS A 226 34.55 1.30 9.15
N GLY A 227 34.32 0.31 8.26
CA GLY A 227 32.98 -0.01 7.78
C GLY A 227 32.41 1.01 6.78
N THR A 228 33.27 1.85 6.22
CA THR A 228 32.91 2.91 5.26
C THR A 228 33.18 2.52 3.81
N GLY A 229 33.39 1.23 3.55
CA GLY A 229 33.68 0.71 2.21
C GLY A 229 32.59 1.04 1.19
N GLY A 230 32.95 0.91 -0.09
CA GLY A 230 32.00 1.11 -1.17
C GLY A 230 32.44 0.43 -2.45
N ALA A 231 31.48 0.23 -3.35
CA ALA A 231 31.74 -0.34 -4.68
C ALA A 231 30.92 0.41 -5.74
N ALA A 232 31.48 0.61 -6.93
CA ALA A 232 30.77 1.10 -8.10
C ALA A 232 31.09 0.23 -9.30
N LEU A 233 30.04 -0.31 -9.94
CA LEU A 233 30.14 -1.07 -11.19
C LEU A 233 29.55 -0.21 -12.31
N VAL A 234 30.32 0.00 -13.39
CA VAL A 234 29.98 0.96 -14.43
C VAL A 234 29.79 0.28 -15.79
N TRP A 235 28.68 0.60 -16.44
CA TRP A 235 28.35 0.16 -17.80
C TRP A 235 28.09 1.34 -18.72
N PRO A 236 28.63 1.33 -19.94
CA PRO A 236 28.16 2.21 -21.01
C PRO A 236 26.82 1.65 -21.53
N MET A 237 25.82 2.51 -21.61
CA MET A 237 24.48 2.20 -22.14
C MET A 237 24.27 2.98 -23.42
N ALA A 238 24.06 2.28 -24.52
CA ALA A 238 23.74 2.88 -25.82
C ALA A 238 22.20 3.01 -25.99
N HIS A 239 21.79 3.69 -27.04
CA HIS A 239 20.38 3.77 -27.42
C HIS A 239 19.70 2.40 -27.46
N ARG A 240 18.56 2.29 -26.80
CA ARG A 240 17.76 1.04 -26.66
C ARG A 240 18.53 -0.16 -26.10
N SER A 241 19.66 0.10 -25.45
CA SER A 241 20.34 -0.97 -24.74
C SER A 241 19.61 -1.31 -23.44
N MET A 242 19.51 -2.60 -23.18
CA MET A 242 18.98 -3.11 -21.91
C MET A 242 20.11 -3.80 -21.13
N LEU A 243 20.13 -3.58 -19.84
CA LEU A 243 20.95 -4.29 -18.88
C LEU A 243 20.07 -4.93 -17.84
N ARG A 244 20.18 -6.24 -17.69
CA ARG A 244 19.48 -6.99 -16.66
C ARG A 244 20.43 -7.30 -15.52
N MET A 245 19.94 -7.11 -14.29
CA MET A 245 20.64 -7.42 -13.05
C MET A 245 19.70 -8.15 -12.10
N GLY A 246 20.27 -8.95 -11.21
CA GLY A 246 19.53 -9.68 -10.19
C GLY A 246 20.18 -9.50 -8.83
N LEU A 247 19.35 -9.39 -7.81
CA LEU A 247 19.75 -9.24 -6.41
C LEU A 247 19.13 -10.39 -5.62
N PRO A 248 19.92 -11.39 -5.19
CA PRO A 248 19.41 -12.51 -4.41
C PRO A 248 18.80 -12.04 -3.09
N LEU A 249 17.59 -12.51 -2.77
CA LEU A 249 16.97 -12.36 -1.45
C LEU A 249 17.41 -13.55 -0.59
N GLY A 250 18.30 -13.33 0.35
CA GLY A 250 18.88 -14.37 1.19
C GLY A 250 20.30 -14.79 0.74
N SER A 251 20.80 -15.86 1.33
CA SER A 251 22.14 -16.38 1.00
C SER A 251 22.14 -17.05 -0.37
N PHE A 252 23.09 -16.67 -1.19
CA PHE A 252 23.28 -17.24 -2.52
C PHE A 252 24.77 -17.55 -2.72
N GLU A 253 25.10 -18.84 -2.85
CA GLU A 253 26.44 -19.30 -3.13
C GLU A 253 26.43 -20.07 -4.46
N SER A 254 27.09 -19.53 -5.48
CA SER A 254 27.18 -20.15 -6.79
C SER A 254 28.35 -19.59 -7.56
N SER A 255 28.78 -20.30 -8.60
CA SER A 255 29.76 -19.75 -9.54
C SER A 255 29.16 -18.59 -10.31
N GLU A 256 30.01 -17.70 -10.83
CA GLU A 256 29.55 -16.58 -11.66
C GLU A 256 28.72 -17.04 -12.87
N VAL A 257 29.16 -18.11 -13.53
CA VAL A 257 28.48 -18.65 -14.72
C VAL A 257 27.06 -19.15 -14.35
N ASP A 258 26.94 -19.87 -13.23
CA ASP A 258 25.66 -20.37 -12.76
C ASP A 258 24.74 -19.23 -12.31
N ALA A 259 25.29 -18.19 -11.67
CA ALA A 259 24.58 -17.02 -11.23
C ALA A 259 23.97 -16.25 -12.41
N VAL A 260 24.71 -16.02 -13.48
CA VAL A 260 24.22 -15.37 -14.71
C VAL A 260 23.17 -16.23 -15.40
N ALA A 261 23.41 -17.55 -15.50
CA ALA A 261 22.45 -18.48 -16.08
C ALA A 261 21.11 -18.52 -15.29
N GLU A 262 21.20 -18.37 -13.96
CA GLU A 262 19.99 -18.27 -13.11
C GLU A 262 19.24 -16.97 -13.38
N LEU A 263 19.94 -15.82 -13.42
CA LEU A 263 19.36 -14.52 -13.76
C LEU A 263 18.61 -14.55 -15.11
N GLU A 264 19.16 -15.24 -16.11
CA GLU A 264 18.54 -15.36 -17.43
C GLU A 264 17.24 -16.19 -17.44
N ARG A 265 17.07 -17.11 -16.48
CA ARG A 265 15.86 -17.92 -16.34
C ARG A 265 14.72 -17.18 -15.64
N LEU A 266 15.02 -16.15 -14.88
CA LEU A 266 13.99 -15.40 -14.16
C LEU A 266 13.03 -14.71 -15.15
N PRO A 267 11.73 -14.60 -14.82
CA PRO A 267 10.77 -13.88 -15.63
C PRO A 267 11.14 -12.39 -15.75
N ASP A 268 10.64 -11.73 -16.77
CA ASP A 268 10.70 -10.27 -16.87
C ASP A 268 9.68 -9.58 -15.93
N THR A 269 9.84 -8.28 -15.72
CA THR A 269 8.98 -7.51 -14.82
C THR A 269 7.52 -7.48 -15.28
N THR A 270 7.23 -7.62 -16.57
CA THR A 270 5.87 -7.72 -17.11
C THR A 270 5.21 -9.04 -16.70
N ALA A 271 5.95 -10.14 -16.78
CA ALA A 271 5.45 -11.45 -16.35
C ALA A 271 5.23 -11.48 -14.82
N MET A 272 6.12 -10.83 -14.04
CA MET A 272 5.93 -10.68 -12.59
C MET A 272 4.65 -9.91 -12.26
N ALA A 273 4.40 -8.79 -12.92
CA ALA A 273 3.18 -8.02 -12.73
C ALA A 273 1.92 -8.84 -13.04
N LYS A 274 1.93 -9.63 -14.13
CA LYS A 274 0.82 -10.55 -14.45
C LYS A 274 0.64 -11.62 -13.38
N GLY A 275 1.72 -12.17 -12.84
CA GLY A 275 1.68 -13.14 -11.74
C GLY A 275 0.99 -12.56 -10.52
N TRP A 276 1.41 -11.37 -10.08
CA TRP A 276 0.79 -10.65 -8.97
C TRP A 276 -0.68 -10.33 -9.24
N ALA A 277 -1.02 -9.80 -10.44
CA ALA A 277 -2.40 -9.50 -10.80
C ALA A 277 -3.29 -10.74 -10.67
N ARG A 278 -2.84 -11.89 -11.23
CA ARG A 278 -3.58 -13.15 -11.13
C ARG A 278 -3.74 -13.63 -9.69
N HIS A 279 -2.71 -13.43 -8.85
CA HIS A 279 -2.80 -13.80 -7.44
C HIS A 279 -3.82 -12.94 -6.68
N LEU A 280 -3.90 -11.65 -6.99
CA LEU A 280 -4.89 -10.74 -6.39
C LEU A 280 -6.32 -10.92 -6.95
N GLU A 281 -6.51 -11.69 -8.02
CA GLU A 281 -7.84 -12.11 -8.49
C GLU A 281 -8.45 -13.21 -7.62
N VAL A 282 -7.64 -13.85 -6.76
CA VAL A 282 -8.13 -14.86 -5.83
C VAL A 282 -8.85 -14.18 -4.67
N GLY A 283 -10.05 -14.66 -4.32
CA GLY A 283 -10.82 -14.16 -3.18
C GLY A 283 -11.66 -12.91 -3.49
N ALA A 284 -11.86 -12.07 -2.49
CA ALA A 284 -12.75 -10.93 -2.59
C ALA A 284 -12.20 -9.81 -3.47
N ALA A 285 -13.05 -9.25 -4.33
CA ALA A 285 -12.76 -8.04 -5.11
C ALA A 285 -13.58 -6.87 -4.55
N LEU A 286 -12.99 -5.68 -4.53
CA LEU A 286 -13.60 -4.46 -4.01
C LEU A 286 -13.48 -3.33 -5.04
N GLU A 287 -14.58 -2.67 -5.34
CA GLU A 287 -14.64 -1.45 -6.13
C GLU A 287 -15.53 -0.43 -5.38
N LEU A 288 -14.91 0.60 -4.83
CA LEU A 288 -15.58 1.62 -4.06
C LEU A 288 -15.70 2.94 -4.86
N PRO A 289 -16.57 3.87 -4.45
CA PRO A 289 -16.86 5.08 -5.22
C PRO A 289 -15.66 5.98 -5.52
N GLU A 290 -14.63 5.96 -4.67
CA GLU A 290 -13.37 6.67 -4.90
C GLU A 290 -12.30 5.71 -5.45
N SER A 291 -11.78 6.01 -6.65
CA SER A 291 -10.75 5.17 -7.29
C SER A 291 -9.49 5.06 -6.43
N SER A 292 -9.04 6.16 -5.82
CA SER A 292 -7.89 6.15 -4.91
C SER A 292 -8.06 5.17 -3.75
N LEU A 293 -9.27 5.00 -3.23
CA LEU A 293 -9.55 4.04 -2.17
C LEU A 293 -9.42 2.60 -2.67
N THR A 294 -10.00 2.29 -3.82
CA THR A 294 -9.89 0.98 -4.47
C THR A 294 -8.44 0.63 -4.80
N ASP A 295 -7.71 1.58 -5.41
CA ASP A 295 -6.33 1.40 -5.85
C ASP A 295 -5.38 1.23 -4.66
N MET A 296 -5.57 2.03 -3.60
CA MET A 296 -4.74 1.93 -2.40
C MET A 296 -5.07 0.69 -1.57
N ALA A 297 -6.32 0.23 -1.53
CA ALA A 297 -6.66 -1.05 -0.92
C ALA A 297 -5.99 -2.22 -1.66
N ARG A 298 -5.99 -2.20 -2.99
CA ARG A 298 -5.27 -3.18 -3.83
C ARG A 298 -3.76 -3.15 -3.57
N ALA A 299 -3.17 -1.96 -3.49
CA ALA A 299 -1.76 -1.77 -3.18
C ALA A 299 -1.41 -2.27 -1.77
N ALA A 300 -2.22 -1.96 -0.76
CA ALA A 300 -2.05 -2.43 0.61
C ALA A 300 -2.09 -3.96 0.68
N ARG A 301 -3.07 -4.60 0.03
CA ARG A 301 -3.19 -6.05 -0.06
C ARG A 301 -1.93 -6.68 -0.66
N ALA A 302 -1.44 -6.16 -1.79
CA ALA A 302 -0.23 -6.66 -2.44
C ALA A 302 1.02 -6.50 -1.57
N GLN A 303 1.18 -5.34 -0.91
CA GLN A 303 2.32 -5.07 -0.03
C GLN A 303 2.28 -5.90 1.26
N LEU A 304 1.11 -6.11 1.85
CA LEU A 304 0.97 -7.00 3.01
C LEU A 304 1.28 -8.45 2.66
N LEU A 305 0.84 -8.93 1.49
CA LEU A 305 1.20 -10.27 1.00
C LEU A 305 2.71 -10.39 0.76
N ALA A 306 3.34 -9.37 0.20
CA ALA A 306 4.78 -9.32 0.03
C ALA A 306 5.54 -9.31 1.37
N ALA A 307 4.89 -8.85 2.45
CA ALA A 307 5.46 -8.82 3.81
C ALA A 307 5.20 -10.10 4.60
N ALA A 308 4.18 -10.89 4.25
CA ALA A 308 3.64 -11.97 5.09
C ALA A 308 4.67 -13.07 5.43
N ASP A 309 5.56 -13.40 4.50
CA ASP A 309 6.61 -14.41 4.69
C ASP A 309 7.96 -13.82 5.12
N GLY A 310 8.04 -12.51 5.28
CA GLY A 310 9.29 -11.81 5.55
C GLY A 310 9.48 -11.40 7.02
N ALA A 311 10.70 -10.99 7.34
CA ALA A 311 11.06 -10.44 8.64
C ALA A 311 10.22 -9.19 9.01
N TRP A 312 9.68 -8.50 8.03
CA TRP A 312 8.83 -7.33 8.21
C TRP A 312 7.55 -7.66 8.98
N PHE A 313 6.86 -8.72 8.58
CA PHE A 313 5.62 -9.11 9.24
C PHE A 313 5.87 -9.60 10.67
N THR A 314 6.96 -10.34 10.88
CA THR A 314 7.39 -10.78 12.21
C THR A 314 7.99 -9.66 13.07
N GLY A 315 8.48 -8.59 12.45
CA GLY A 315 9.00 -7.39 13.10
C GLY A 315 7.94 -6.33 13.42
N ALA A 316 6.73 -6.46 12.85
CA ALA A 316 5.62 -5.56 13.17
C ALA A 316 5.15 -5.77 14.63
N ASP A 317 4.51 -4.75 15.19
CA ASP A 317 3.86 -4.94 16.48
C ASP A 317 2.74 -6.01 16.37
N PRO A 318 2.51 -6.81 17.42
CA PRO A 318 1.57 -7.93 17.37
C PRO A 318 0.13 -7.54 16.99
N VAL A 319 -0.30 -6.33 17.36
CA VAL A 319 -1.65 -5.83 17.06
C VAL A 319 -1.78 -5.58 15.55
N SER A 320 -0.82 -4.90 14.96
CA SER A 320 -0.78 -4.63 13.51
C SER A 320 -0.65 -5.91 12.69
N ALA A 321 0.18 -6.87 13.15
CA ALA A 321 0.33 -8.17 12.51
C ALA A 321 -0.98 -8.98 12.54
N ALA A 322 -1.70 -8.98 13.67
CA ALA A 322 -2.99 -9.63 13.80
C ALA A 322 -4.04 -9.01 12.87
N LEU A 323 -4.12 -7.67 12.84
CA LEU A 323 -5.04 -6.96 11.97
C LEU A 323 -4.76 -7.26 10.48
N ALA A 324 -3.49 -7.29 10.10
CA ALA A 324 -3.08 -7.64 8.73
C ALA A 324 -3.48 -9.08 8.38
N ALA A 325 -3.24 -10.04 9.28
CA ALA A 325 -3.61 -11.43 9.08
C ALA A 325 -5.14 -11.60 8.90
N GLY A 326 -5.94 -10.98 9.75
CA GLY A 326 -7.41 -11.04 9.66
C GLY A 326 -7.96 -10.42 8.37
N THR A 327 -7.40 -9.30 7.95
CA THR A 327 -7.84 -8.62 6.71
C THR A 327 -7.44 -9.39 5.45
N LEU A 328 -6.22 -9.93 5.41
CA LEU A 328 -5.76 -10.77 4.30
C LEU A 328 -6.55 -12.07 4.20
N ALA A 329 -6.87 -12.71 5.34
CA ALA A 329 -7.71 -13.88 5.37
C ALA A 329 -9.09 -13.60 4.76
N ARG A 330 -9.76 -12.53 5.16
CA ARG A 330 -11.04 -12.08 4.60
C ARG A 330 -10.99 -11.79 3.10
N LEU A 331 -9.82 -11.49 2.58
CA LEU A 331 -9.60 -11.29 1.14
C LEU A 331 -9.24 -12.58 0.39
N GLY A 332 -9.30 -13.76 1.05
CA GLY A 332 -9.07 -15.05 0.45
C GLY A 332 -7.64 -15.57 0.52
N HIS A 333 -6.80 -15.03 1.43
CA HIS A 333 -5.40 -15.43 1.62
C HIS A 333 -5.17 -16.11 2.99
N ALA A 334 -6.12 -16.93 3.44
CA ALA A 334 -6.04 -17.61 4.72
C ALA A 334 -4.86 -18.60 4.83
N ASP A 335 -4.49 -19.22 3.72
CA ASP A 335 -3.36 -20.15 3.59
C ASP A 335 -2.01 -19.46 3.89
N VAL A 336 -1.86 -18.22 3.45
CA VAL A 336 -0.63 -17.43 3.66
C VAL A 336 -0.50 -16.97 5.11
N VAL A 337 -1.60 -16.57 5.75
CA VAL A 337 -1.57 -15.90 7.05
C VAL A 337 -1.88 -16.79 8.25
N GLY A 338 -2.42 -18.01 8.03
CA GLY A 338 -2.75 -18.95 9.09
C GLY A 338 -1.62 -19.18 10.11
N PRO A 339 -0.37 -19.45 9.66
CA PRO A 339 0.76 -19.64 10.58
C PRO A 339 1.12 -18.41 11.43
N VAL A 340 0.81 -17.20 10.96
CA VAL A 340 1.13 -15.95 11.64
C VAL A 340 0.26 -15.73 12.85
N VAL A 341 -1.02 -16.10 12.80
CA VAL A 341 -1.98 -15.90 13.90
C VAL A 341 -1.54 -16.60 15.17
N GLY A 342 -0.98 -17.80 15.07
CA GLY A 342 -0.44 -18.52 16.22
C GLY A 342 0.77 -17.86 16.87
N GLN A 343 1.55 -17.09 16.13
CA GLN A 343 2.68 -16.31 16.65
C GLN A 343 2.18 -15.05 17.35
N VAL A 344 1.24 -14.35 16.74
CA VAL A 344 0.63 -13.13 17.27
C VAL A 344 -0.11 -13.42 18.58
N ASP A 345 -0.92 -14.46 18.63
CA ASP A 345 -1.67 -14.83 19.83
C ASP A 345 -0.77 -15.04 21.05
N ARG A 346 0.45 -15.56 20.84
CA ARG A 346 1.43 -15.74 21.93
C ARG A 346 2.11 -14.45 22.37
N ALA A 347 2.19 -13.45 21.49
CA ALA A 347 2.87 -12.19 21.74
C ALA A 347 1.93 -11.12 22.32
N VAL A 348 0.61 -11.28 22.19
CA VAL A 348 -0.37 -10.32 22.71
C VAL A 348 -0.61 -10.54 24.19
N ASP A 349 -0.46 -9.48 24.96
CA ASP A 349 -0.77 -9.44 26.39
C ASP A 349 -2.28 -9.27 26.65
N ASP A 350 -2.67 -9.28 27.94
CA ASP A 350 -4.06 -9.13 28.42
C ASP A 350 -4.58 -7.68 28.27
N ASP A 351 -4.26 -6.98 27.16
CA ASP A 351 -4.76 -5.64 26.89
C ASP A 351 -5.94 -5.66 25.89
N PRO A 352 -6.88 -4.67 25.94
CA PRO A 352 -8.05 -4.67 25.06
C PRO A 352 -7.72 -4.58 23.56
N ALA A 353 -6.71 -3.81 23.17
CA ALA A 353 -6.38 -3.62 21.77
C ALA A 353 -5.80 -4.91 21.16
N GLY A 354 -4.89 -5.54 21.88
CA GLY A 354 -4.32 -6.84 21.48
C GLY A 354 -5.37 -7.92 21.37
N LEU A 355 -6.25 -8.03 22.35
CA LEU A 355 -7.34 -9.03 22.31
C LEU A 355 -8.34 -8.76 21.19
N ALA A 356 -8.66 -7.50 20.90
CA ALA A 356 -9.50 -7.14 19.76
C ALA A 356 -8.86 -7.57 18.44
N ALA A 357 -7.56 -7.33 18.27
CA ALA A 357 -6.83 -7.71 17.07
C ALA A 357 -6.77 -9.24 16.89
N VAL A 358 -6.54 -10.00 17.96
CA VAL A 358 -6.56 -11.49 17.89
C VAL A 358 -7.96 -12.00 17.58
N LEU A 359 -9.01 -11.43 18.17
CA LEU A 359 -10.39 -11.77 17.84
C LEU A 359 -10.67 -11.51 16.36
N GLU A 360 -10.31 -10.35 15.84
CA GLU A 360 -10.51 -10.01 14.44
C GLU A 360 -9.72 -10.91 13.50
N ALA A 361 -8.47 -11.22 13.82
CA ALA A 361 -7.67 -12.16 13.05
C ALA A 361 -8.28 -13.56 13.03
N SER A 362 -8.73 -14.04 14.18
CA SER A 362 -9.37 -15.34 14.30
C SER A 362 -10.69 -15.42 13.56
N LEU A 363 -11.50 -14.34 13.60
CA LEU A 363 -12.74 -14.24 12.84
C LEU A 363 -12.48 -14.20 11.34
N GLY A 364 -11.54 -13.37 10.90
CA GLY A 364 -11.17 -13.28 9.48
C GLY A 364 -10.73 -14.62 8.90
N LEU A 365 -9.90 -15.35 9.64
CA LEU A 365 -9.52 -16.73 9.28
C LEU A 365 -10.70 -17.68 9.28
N GLY A 366 -11.54 -17.63 10.31
CA GLY A 366 -12.67 -18.53 10.46
C GLY A 366 -13.67 -18.41 9.32
N VAL A 367 -14.07 -17.20 8.96
CA VAL A 367 -15.02 -16.97 7.84
C VAL A 367 -14.42 -17.35 6.48
N SER A 368 -13.11 -17.32 6.34
CA SER A 368 -12.43 -17.72 5.12
C SER A 368 -12.29 -19.23 4.98
N LEU A 369 -11.97 -19.92 6.08
CA LEU A 369 -11.77 -21.37 6.10
C LEU A 369 -13.06 -22.18 5.95
N THR A 370 -14.17 -21.69 6.47
CA THR A 370 -15.48 -22.31 6.26
C THR A 370 -15.89 -22.36 4.80
N ARG A 371 -15.38 -21.46 3.99
CA ARG A 371 -15.64 -21.39 2.55
C ARG A 371 -14.88 -22.44 1.73
N ASP A 372 -13.64 -22.75 2.08
CA ASP A 372 -12.71 -23.52 1.23
C ASP A 372 -12.68 -25.04 1.55
N GLU A 373 -13.60 -25.56 2.39
CA GLU A 373 -13.70 -26.99 2.79
C GLU A 373 -12.41 -27.60 3.40
N VAL A 374 -11.52 -26.78 3.95
CA VAL A 374 -10.31 -27.27 4.61
C VAL A 374 -10.64 -27.78 6.01
N ILE A 375 -10.97 -29.05 6.10
CA ILE A 375 -11.55 -29.71 7.29
C ILE A 375 -10.57 -29.79 8.48
N ASP A 376 -9.25 -29.69 8.27
CA ASP A 376 -8.25 -29.91 9.34
C ASP A 376 -7.77 -28.62 10.05
N ALA A 377 -8.12 -27.45 9.57
CA ALA A 377 -7.71 -26.17 10.16
C ALA A 377 -8.53 -25.67 11.38
N PRO A 378 -9.81 -26.08 11.61
CA PRO A 378 -10.64 -25.54 12.68
C PRO A 378 -10.07 -25.68 14.08
N GLU A 379 -9.36 -26.77 14.40
CA GLU A 379 -8.89 -27.00 15.76
C GLU A 379 -7.87 -25.97 16.24
N HIS A 380 -6.91 -25.61 15.42
CA HIS A 380 -5.92 -24.58 15.77
C HIS A 380 -6.54 -23.21 15.90
N LEU A 381 -7.41 -22.84 14.96
CA LEU A 381 -8.11 -21.56 14.97
C LEU A 381 -9.03 -21.42 16.18
N LEU A 382 -9.80 -22.47 16.49
CA LEU A 382 -10.68 -22.54 17.65
C LEU A 382 -9.93 -22.30 18.96
N VAL A 383 -8.70 -22.80 19.09
CA VAL A 383 -7.85 -22.55 20.26
C VAL A 383 -7.57 -21.06 20.46
N HIS A 384 -7.22 -20.33 19.39
CA HIS A 384 -6.93 -18.90 19.47
C HIS A 384 -8.20 -18.08 19.75
N LEU A 385 -9.29 -18.37 19.05
CA LEU A 385 -10.59 -17.72 19.28
C LEU A 385 -11.09 -17.97 20.70
N ALA A 386 -11.11 -19.22 21.14
CA ALA A 386 -11.56 -19.61 22.47
C ALA A 386 -10.71 -18.96 23.57
N ARG A 387 -9.39 -18.90 23.38
CA ARG A 387 -8.47 -18.23 24.31
C ARG A 387 -8.75 -16.72 24.41
N ALA A 388 -8.85 -16.03 23.28
CA ALA A 388 -9.13 -14.59 23.26
C ALA A 388 -10.47 -14.26 23.92
N LEU A 389 -11.54 -15.01 23.60
CA LEU A 389 -12.86 -14.87 24.24
C LEU A 389 -12.80 -15.16 25.75
N HIS A 390 -12.11 -16.23 26.14
CA HIS A 390 -11.96 -16.58 27.56
C HIS A 390 -11.24 -15.48 28.35
N ILE A 391 -10.13 -14.95 27.82
CA ILE A 391 -9.39 -13.87 28.47
C ILE A 391 -10.26 -12.61 28.55
N THR A 392 -10.92 -12.23 27.47
CA THR A 392 -11.82 -11.07 27.43
C THR A 392 -12.94 -11.20 28.48
N LEU A 393 -13.62 -12.33 28.53
CA LEU A 393 -14.70 -12.59 29.50
C LEU A 393 -14.17 -12.55 30.94
N ARG A 394 -13.00 -13.17 31.21
CA ARG A 394 -12.36 -13.14 32.52
C ARG A 394 -12.02 -11.71 32.96
N GLN A 395 -11.49 -10.89 32.05
CA GLN A 395 -11.13 -9.50 32.36
C GLN A 395 -12.38 -8.62 32.57
N LEU A 396 -13.41 -8.78 31.76
CA LEU A 396 -14.70 -8.09 31.94
C LEU A 396 -15.35 -8.44 33.30
N ARG A 397 -15.33 -9.72 33.69
CA ARG A 397 -15.84 -10.16 35.02
C ARG A 397 -15.01 -9.60 36.18
N ARG A 398 -13.70 -9.47 35.99
CA ARG A 398 -12.77 -9.01 37.05
C ARG A 398 -12.73 -7.50 37.21
N ARG A 399 -12.74 -6.77 36.10
CA ARG A 399 -12.48 -5.33 36.05
C ARG A 399 -13.71 -4.50 35.65
N GLY A 400 -14.79 -5.16 35.24
CA GLY A 400 -16.00 -4.53 34.70
C GLY A 400 -15.85 -4.06 33.27
N VAL A 401 -16.94 -3.57 32.69
CA VAL A 401 -17.00 -3.12 31.29
C VAL A 401 -16.10 -1.91 31.02
N GLN A 402 -15.79 -1.11 32.04
CA GLN A 402 -14.88 0.04 31.94
C GLN A 402 -13.44 -0.36 31.59
N TRP A 403 -13.05 -1.62 31.76
CA TRP A 403 -11.76 -2.12 31.31
C TRP A 403 -11.61 -2.06 29.79
N TRP A 404 -12.72 -2.22 29.05
CA TRP A 404 -12.71 -2.09 27.60
C TRP A 404 -13.01 -0.63 27.21
N PRO A 405 -12.20 0.00 26.33
CA PRO A 405 -12.42 1.38 25.91
C PRO A 405 -13.82 1.58 25.33
N GLU A 406 -14.55 2.59 25.80
CA GLU A 406 -15.95 2.83 25.44
C GLU A 406 -16.14 2.95 23.94
N ALA A 407 -15.30 3.71 23.27
CA ALA A 407 -15.33 3.89 21.82
C ALA A 407 -15.15 2.60 21.00
N GLN A 408 -14.63 1.54 21.59
CA GLN A 408 -14.41 0.24 20.92
C GLN A 408 -15.47 -0.80 21.29
N ARG A 409 -16.36 -0.54 22.25
CA ARG A 409 -17.38 -1.51 22.71
C ARG A 409 -18.37 -1.93 21.62
N PRO A 410 -18.88 -1.03 20.74
CA PRO A 410 -19.78 -1.45 19.66
C PRO A 410 -19.10 -2.46 18.71
N ARG A 411 -17.83 -2.22 18.37
CA ARG A 411 -17.06 -3.12 17.52
C ARG A 411 -16.79 -4.46 18.21
N LEU A 412 -16.47 -4.47 19.50
CA LEU A 412 -16.34 -5.71 20.27
C LEU A 412 -17.65 -6.49 20.28
N ALA A 413 -18.79 -5.82 20.46
CA ALA A 413 -20.11 -6.47 20.43
C ALA A 413 -20.32 -7.18 19.08
N SER A 414 -20.10 -6.51 17.96
CA SER A 414 -20.20 -7.11 16.61
C SER A 414 -19.26 -8.32 16.44
N MET A 415 -18.00 -8.20 16.87
CA MET A 415 -17.03 -9.29 16.76
C MET A 415 -17.44 -10.52 17.62
N VAL A 416 -17.92 -10.33 18.83
CA VAL A 416 -18.31 -11.47 19.69
C VAL A 416 -19.61 -12.11 19.21
N GLU A 417 -20.52 -11.37 18.60
CA GLU A 417 -21.70 -11.92 17.92
C GLU A 417 -21.27 -12.78 16.72
N ALA A 418 -20.35 -12.29 15.88
CA ALA A 418 -19.79 -13.06 14.78
C ALA A 418 -19.10 -14.34 15.28
N ALA A 419 -18.33 -14.23 16.38
CA ALA A 419 -17.69 -15.39 17.02
C ALA A 419 -18.71 -16.43 17.51
N ALA A 420 -19.85 -16.00 18.06
CA ALA A 420 -20.90 -16.89 18.49
C ALA A 420 -21.53 -17.65 17.32
N VAL A 421 -21.86 -16.93 16.22
CA VAL A 421 -22.44 -17.54 15.00
C VAL A 421 -21.48 -18.58 14.41
N MET A 422 -20.21 -18.25 14.29
CA MET A 422 -19.20 -19.18 13.78
C MET A 422 -19.02 -20.40 14.67
N ALA A 423 -18.89 -20.20 15.99
CA ALA A 423 -18.72 -21.30 16.94
C ALA A 423 -19.93 -22.24 16.98
N ASP A 424 -21.15 -21.71 16.85
CA ASP A 424 -22.37 -22.52 16.71
C ASP A 424 -22.34 -23.35 15.41
N GLY A 425 -21.95 -22.74 14.27
CA GLY A 425 -21.81 -23.44 13.00
C GLY A 425 -20.79 -24.61 13.08
N TRP A 426 -19.78 -24.48 13.93
CA TRP A 426 -18.77 -25.52 14.16
C TRP A 426 -19.16 -26.49 15.29
N GLY A 427 -20.34 -26.37 15.90
CA GLY A 427 -20.78 -27.20 17.03
C GLY A 427 -20.01 -26.92 18.32
N GLN A 428 -19.32 -25.79 18.46
CA GLN A 428 -18.48 -25.42 19.59
C GLN A 428 -19.25 -24.61 20.65
N GLN A 429 -20.24 -25.22 21.27
CA GLN A 429 -21.17 -24.58 22.20
C GLN A 429 -20.48 -23.77 23.30
N GLY A 430 -19.39 -24.26 23.89
CA GLY A 430 -18.69 -23.59 24.97
C GLY A 430 -17.99 -22.28 24.51
N VAL A 431 -17.55 -22.22 23.28
CA VAL A 431 -16.97 -20.98 22.66
C VAL A 431 -18.09 -20.00 22.39
N ALA A 432 -19.20 -20.47 21.81
CA ALA A 432 -20.37 -19.64 21.53
C ALA A 432 -20.97 -19.05 22.81
N ASP A 433 -21.06 -19.82 23.89
CA ASP A 433 -21.57 -19.35 25.19
C ASP A 433 -20.66 -18.27 25.81
N ASN A 434 -19.34 -18.41 25.68
CA ASN A 434 -18.41 -17.37 26.13
C ASN A 434 -18.59 -16.07 25.32
N ALA A 435 -18.76 -16.16 24.02
CA ALA A 435 -19.01 -15.03 23.16
C ALA A 435 -20.31 -14.31 23.53
N ARG A 436 -21.43 -15.06 23.70
CA ARG A 436 -22.72 -14.52 24.15
C ARG A 436 -22.63 -13.89 25.55
N ALA A 437 -21.83 -14.47 26.44
CA ALA A 437 -21.64 -13.90 27.78
C ALA A 437 -20.89 -12.55 27.74
N ILE A 438 -19.97 -12.37 26.78
CA ILE A 438 -19.30 -11.09 26.55
C ILE A 438 -20.32 -10.08 25.99
N ALA A 439 -21.09 -10.47 24.97
CA ALA A 439 -22.12 -9.61 24.37
C ALA A 439 -23.13 -9.13 25.43
N ALA A 440 -23.59 -10.02 26.30
CA ALA A 440 -24.51 -9.69 27.40
C ALA A 440 -23.89 -8.77 28.47
N ALA A 441 -22.58 -8.74 28.61
CA ALA A 441 -21.87 -7.87 29.55
C ALA A 441 -21.59 -6.47 28.99
N LEU A 442 -21.73 -6.28 27.67
CA LEU A 442 -21.56 -4.99 27.02
C LEU A 442 -22.91 -4.24 27.01
N PRO A 443 -22.94 -2.94 27.35
CA PRO A 443 -24.17 -2.16 27.28
C PRO A 443 -24.61 -2.03 25.81
N THR A 444 -25.78 -2.53 25.51
CA THR A 444 -26.48 -2.34 24.25
C THR A 444 -27.24 -1.01 24.33
N GLY A 445 -26.70 0.03 23.75
CA GLY A 445 -27.35 1.33 23.60
C GLY A 445 -26.78 2.39 24.53
N ALA A 446 -25.96 3.26 23.99
CA ALA A 446 -25.96 4.63 24.47
C ALA A 446 -27.27 5.26 23.99
N GLU A 447 -28.16 5.67 24.92
CA GLU A 447 -29.11 6.75 24.58
C GLU A 447 -28.27 7.86 23.97
N PRO A 448 -28.65 8.45 22.81
CA PRO A 448 -27.92 9.58 22.26
C PRO A 448 -27.83 10.63 23.36
N GLU A 449 -26.63 10.98 23.79
CA GLU A 449 -26.47 12.16 24.63
C GLU A 449 -27.23 13.31 23.95
N PRO A 450 -28.06 14.06 24.69
CA PRO A 450 -28.71 15.24 24.12
C PRO A 450 -27.61 16.11 23.54
N GLU A 451 -27.77 16.50 22.27
CA GLU A 451 -26.82 17.39 21.59
C GLU A 451 -26.51 18.56 22.53
N PRO A 452 -25.24 18.85 22.81
CA PRO A 452 -24.91 20.02 23.61
C PRO A 452 -25.53 21.24 22.94
N GLU A 453 -26.28 22.05 23.71
CA GLU A 453 -26.84 23.30 23.21
C GLU A 453 -25.70 24.08 22.53
N PRO A 454 -25.91 24.61 21.32
CA PRO A 454 -24.86 25.29 20.57
C PRO A 454 -24.32 26.45 21.44
N GLU A 455 -23.03 26.38 21.75
CA GLU A 455 -22.34 27.49 22.38
C GLU A 455 -22.53 28.75 21.53
N PRO A 456 -22.78 29.92 22.13
CA PRO A 456 -22.96 31.15 21.38
C PRO A 456 -21.70 31.44 20.55
N GLU A 457 -21.90 31.68 19.25
CA GLU A 457 -20.81 32.00 18.30
C GLU A 457 -19.93 33.12 18.86
N PRO A 458 -18.60 32.96 18.90
CA PRO A 458 -17.70 34.04 19.24
C PRO A 458 -17.78 35.15 18.19
N GLU A 459 -17.92 36.40 18.63
CA GLU A 459 -17.90 37.58 17.76
C GLU A 459 -16.64 37.57 16.88
N PRO A 460 -16.69 37.96 15.60
CA PRO A 460 -15.57 37.87 14.68
C PRO A 460 -14.49 38.88 15.03
N GLU A 461 -13.37 38.39 15.56
CA GLU A 461 -12.13 39.18 15.63
C GLU A 461 -11.60 39.46 14.21
N GLN A 462 -11.31 40.71 13.95
CA GLN A 462 -10.81 41.24 12.69
C GLN A 462 -9.50 40.56 12.29
N ALA A 463 -9.54 39.68 11.29
CA ALA A 463 -8.37 39.05 10.72
C ALA A 463 -7.59 40.03 9.83
N SER A 464 -6.32 40.21 10.16
CA SER A 464 -5.30 40.90 9.37
C SER A 464 -5.08 40.16 8.04
N GLU A 465 -5.23 40.87 6.94
CA GLU A 465 -4.99 40.38 5.58
C GLU A 465 -3.51 40.06 5.36
N VAL A 466 -3.19 38.80 5.04
CA VAL A 466 -1.95 38.38 4.44
C VAL A 466 -2.28 37.79 3.06
N PRO A 467 -1.62 38.26 1.98
CA PRO A 467 -1.98 37.82 0.63
C PRO A 467 -1.55 36.37 0.38
N SER A 468 -2.52 35.53 0.04
CA SER A 468 -2.34 34.13 -0.38
C SER A 468 -2.36 34.09 -1.90
N GLU A 469 -1.21 33.90 -2.52
CA GLU A 469 -1.14 33.34 -3.86
C GLU A 469 -0.74 31.87 -3.73
N VAL A 470 -1.62 31.02 -4.09
CA VAL A 470 -1.61 29.77 -4.89
C VAL A 470 -2.91 29.04 -4.60
N SER A 471 -3.90 29.30 -5.42
CA SER A 471 -5.19 28.61 -5.39
C SER A 471 -5.10 27.31 -6.19
N SER A 472 -5.19 26.20 -5.48
CA SER A 472 -5.93 25.02 -5.92
C SER A 472 -6.88 24.69 -4.77
N GLU A 473 -8.13 25.05 -4.93
CA GLU A 473 -9.18 24.85 -3.92
C GLU A 473 -9.30 23.37 -3.56
N PRO A 474 -9.08 22.98 -2.30
CA PRO A 474 -9.53 21.68 -1.83
C PRO A 474 -11.04 21.81 -1.56
N SER A 475 -11.78 20.89 -2.14
CA SER A 475 -13.22 20.68 -1.97
C SER A 475 -13.69 20.92 -0.53
N ALA A 476 -14.88 21.53 -0.37
CA ALA A 476 -15.53 21.87 0.91
C ALA A 476 -15.74 20.67 1.87
N SER A 477 -15.46 19.45 1.45
CA SER A 477 -15.57 18.22 2.25
C SER A 477 -14.44 18.03 3.30
N LEU A 478 -13.34 18.77 3.23
CA LEU A 478 -12.19 18.59 4.12
C LEU A 478 -12.48 18.96 5.60
N GLY A 479 -13.51 19.73 5.89
CA GLY A 479 -13.94 20.08 7.26
C GLY A 479 -14.52 18.90 8.05
N ARG A 480 -14.97 17.83 7.37
CA ARG A 480 -15.59 16.63 7.98
C ARG A 480 -14.60 15.48 8.20
N VAL A 481 -13.37 15.58 7.69
CA VAL A 481 -12.33 14.54 7.85
C VAL A 481 -11.72 14.61 9.24
N ARG A 482 -11.78 13.50 9.97
CA ARG A 482 -11.28 13.40 11.34
C ARG A 482 -9.85 12.88 11.38
N TRP A 483 -8.88 13.81 11.46
CA TRP A 483 -7.47 13.47 11.63
C TRP A 483 -7.08 13.31 13.10
N VAL A 484 -6.42 12.21 13.44
CA VAL A 484 -5.81 12.03 14.76
C VAL A 484 -4.37 12.53 14.72
N ARG A 485 -3.95 13.27 15.74
CA ARG A 485 -2.61 13.85 15.89
C ARG A 485 -1.92 13.26 17.11
N ARG A 486 -0.61 13.04 17.03
CA ARG A 486 0.17 12.53 18.17
C ARG A 486 0.27 13.54 19.32
N GLU A 487 0.38 14.84 18.99
CA GLU A 487 0.41 15.94 19.94
C GLU A 487 -0.32 17.17 19.37
N PRO A 488 -0.81 18.11 20.19
CA PRO A 488 -1.43 19.34 19.69
C PRO A 488 -0.48 20.11 18.76
N GLY A 489 -0.89 20.31 17.50
CA GLY A 489 -0.11 20.99 16.47
C GLY A 489 0.89 20.09 15.72
N ALA A 490 0.99 18.82 16.09
CA ALA A 490 1.94 17.87 15.55
C ALA A 490 1.42 17.08 14.34
N ASP A 491 2.25 16.15 13.92
CA ASP A 491 2.06 15.27 12.78
C ASP A 491 0.81 14.39 12.91
N LEU A 492 0.24 14.01 11.77
CA LEU A 492 -0.93 13.13 11.68
C LEU A 492 -0.51 11.68 11.94
N ASP A 493 -1.19 10.99 12.82
CA ASP A 493 -1.04 9.55 13.10
C ASP A 493 -2.02 8.78 12.22
N LEU A 494 -1.53 8.10 11.17
CA LEU A 494 -2.37 7.42 10.20
C LEU A 494 -3.02 6.15 10.77
N PRO A 495 -2.32 5.24 11.47
CA PRO A 495 -2.97 4.10 12.12
C PRO A 495 -4.08 4.51 13.08
N ALA A 496 -3.84 5.50 13.95
CA ALA A 496 -4.84 6.00 14.88
C ALA A 496 -6.02 6.69 14.15
N THR A 497 -5.76 7.39 13.05
CA THR A 497 -6.78 8.00 12.19
C THR A 497 -7.67 6.94 11.56
N LEU A 498 -7.08 5.87 11.02
CA LEU A 498 -7.82 4.76 10.43
C LEU A 498 -8.62 3.98 11.47
N ASP A 499 -8.08 3.76 12.66
CA ASP A 499 -8.83 3.14 13.76
C ASP A 499 -10.03 4.02 14.21
N ALA A 500 -9.86 5.35 14.26
CA ALA A 500 -10.96 6.27 14.50
C ALA A 500 -12.02 6.21 13.39
N ALA A 501 -11.60 6.16 12.12
CA ALA A 501 -12.50 6.03 10.99
C ALA A 501 -13.30 4.72 11.03
N ARG A 502 -12.67 3.60 11.40
CA ARG A 502 -13.36 2.31 11.58
C ARG A 502 -14.43 2.37 12.68
N ARG A 503 -14.17 3.09 13.78
CA ARG A 503 -15.19 3.32 14.82
C ARG A 503 -16.36 4.15 14.28
N ASP A 504 -16.08 5.16 13.46
CA ASP A 504 -17.11 5.99 12.84
C ASP A 504 -17.96 5.18 11.85
N ILE A 505 -17.33 4.30 11.05
CA ILE A 505 -18.00 3.37 10.14
C ILE A 505 -18.93 2.42 10.92
N ALA A 506 -18.41 1.80 11.99
CA ALA A 506 -19.19 0.89 12.83
C ALA A 506 -20.38 1.57 13.52
N ALA A 507 -20.31 2.89 13.73
CA ALA A 507 -21.41 3.70 14.26
C ALA A 507 -22.31 4.28 13.15
N GLY A 508 -22.14 3.90 11.88
CA GLY A 508 -22.90 4.41 10.74
C GLY A 508 -22.61 5.87 10.38
N ARG A 509 -21.54 6.46 10.92
CA ARG A 509 -21.21 7.87 10.66
C ARG A 509 -20.52 8.05 9.31
N PRO A 510 -20.97 8.98 8.45
CA PRO A 510 -20.41 9.20 7.12
C PRO A 510 -18.96 9.73 7.14
N ASP A 511 -18.55 10.38 8.22
CA ASP A 511 -17.22 10.95 8.40
C ASP A 511 -16.12 9.87 8.39
N GLY A 512 -16.46 8.63 8.80
CA GLY A 512 -15.55 7.48 8.69
C GLY A 512 -15.14 7.20 7.25
N ALA A 513 -16.09 7.10 6.33
CA ALA A 513 -15.83 6.86 4.92
C ALA A 513 -15.01 8.00 4.27
N LEU A 514 -15.35 9.26 4.58
CA LEU A 514 -14.61 10.43 4.09
C LEU A 514 -13.16 10.44 4.61
N THR A 515 -12.95 10.02 5.87
CA THR A 515 -11.61 9.94 6.46
C THR A 515 -10.77 8.87 5.76
N VAL A 516 -11.33 7.67 5.51
CA VAL A 516 -10.62 6.60 4.79
C VAL A 516 -10.27 7.04 3.37
N ALA A 517 -11.19 7.68 2.66
CA ALA A 517 -10.95 8.22 1.31
C ALA A 517 -9.84 9.30 1.32
N ALA A 518 -9.84 10.21 2.30
CA ALA A 518 -8.80 11.23 2.44
C ALA A 518 -7.42 10.64 2.75
N VAL A 519 -7.36 9.62 3.62
CA VAL A 519 -6.11 8.88 3.89
C VAL A 519 -5.62 8.19 2.62
N SER A 520 -6.52 7.53 1.85
CA SER A 520 -6.17 6.86 0.59
C SER A 520 -5.57 7.83 -0.42
N ALA A 521 -6.21 8.98 -0.64
CA ALA A 521 -5.71 10.03 -1.54
C ALA A 521 -4.35 10.61 -1.06
N LEU A 522 -4.15 10.72 0.26
CA LEU A 522 -2.87 11.14 0.82
C LEU A 522 -1.78 10.10 0.55
N LEU A 523 -2.05 8.81 0.79
CA LEU A 523 -1.10 7.71 0.58
C LEU A 523 -0.76 7.54 -0.91
N GLU A 524 -1.75 7.67 -1.81
CA GLU A 524 -1.53 7.66 -3.26
C GLU A 524 -0.56 8.77 -3.68
N ARG A 525 -0.78 10.00 -3.21
CA ARG A 525 0.10 11.15 -3.47
C ARG A 525 1.49 10.96 -2.89
N LEU A 526 1.61 10.39 -1.69
CA LEU A 526 2.89 10.10 -1.05
C LEU A 526 3.60 8.91 -1.72
N GLY A 527 2.86 7.96 -2.28
CA GLY A 527 3.38 6.72 -2.85
C GLY A 527 4.06 5.81 -1.83
N CYS A 528 3.72 5.92 -0.53
CA CYS A 528 4.32 5.18 0.58
C CYS A 528 3.32 4.95 1.72
N TRP A 529 3.76 4.21 2.73
CA TRP A 529 2.95 3.77 3.88
C TRP A 529 3.55 4.24 5.21
N PRO A 530 3.62 5.56 5.50
CA PRO A 530 4.14 6.05 6.77
C PRO A 530 3.13 5.85 7.89
N ASP A 531 3.62 5.72 9.14
CA ASP A 531 2.76 5.78 10.33
C ASP A 531 2.32 7.20 10.63
N VAL A 532 3.21 8.15 10.36
CA VAL A 532 3.02 9.54 10.74
C VAL A 532 3.35 10.45 9.57
N VAL A 533 2.52 11.44 9.32
CA VAL A 533 2.66 12.38 8.20
C VAL A 533 2.59 13.82 8.70
N HIS A 534 3.49 14.66 8.23
CA HIS A 534 3.40 16.09 8.48
C HIS A 534 2.21 16.70 7.71
N PRO A 535 1.33 17.50 8.34
CA PRO A 535 0.08 17.94 7.73
C PRO A 535 0.26 18.80 6.48
N THR A 536 1.35 19.58 6.39
CA THR A 536 1.57 20.55 5.30
C THR A 536 2.82 20.27 4.45
N ARG A 537 3.66 19.30 4.82
CA ARG A 537 4.87 18.94 4.10
C ARG A 537 4.78 17.49 3.64
N PRO A 538 5.36 17.12 2.51
CA PRO A 538 5.38 15.73 2.04
C PRO A 538 6.41 14.90 2.84
N LEU A 539 6.34 15.00 4.16
CA LEU A 539 7.22 14.31 5.11
C LEU A 539 6.42 13.21 5.79
N GLY A 540 6.82 11.96 5.57
CA GLY A 540 6.38 10.85 6.39
C GLY A 540 7.39 10.59 7.50
N ILE A 541 6.91 10.21 8.67
CA ILE A 541 7.74 9.76 9.79
C ILE A 541 7.33 8.33 10.09
N GLY A 542 8.26 7.40 9.97
CA GLY A 542 8.08 6.01 10.33
C GLY A 542 9.45 5.39 10.48
N GLU A 543 9.59 4.39 11.34
CA GLU A 543 10.91 3.81 11.57
C GLU A 543 11.37 2.98 10.37
N ASP A 544 10.42 2.43 9.56
CA ASP A 544 10.72 1.42 8.54
C ASP A 544 10.03 1.61 7.17
N GLY A 545 9.45 2.76 6.87
CA GLY A 545 8.98 3.17 5.52
C GLY A 545 7.76 2.47 4.92
N ALA A 546 7.48 1.23 5.28
CA ALA A 546 6.30 0.47 4.86
C ALA A 546 5.56 -0.05 6.10
N SER A 547 4.75 0.81 6.71
CA SER A 547 4.02 0.47 7.94
C SER A 547 2.96 -0.58 7.71
N VAL A 548 3.11 -1.73 8.36
CA VAL A 548 2.08 -2.78 8.42
C VAL A 548 0.81 -2.23 9.07
N ALA A 549 0.94 -1.40 10.11
CA ALA A 549 -0.19 -0.79 10.80
C ALA A 549 -1.05 0.09 9.88
N THR A 550 -0.42 0.95 9.08
CA THR A 550 -1.13 1.81 8.12
C THR A 550 -1.78 1.00 7.00
N MET A 551 -1.06 0.03 6.41
CA MET A 551 -1.59 -0.82 5.36
C MET A 551 -2.77 -1.68 5.84
N ALA A 552 -2.60 -2.35 6.98
CA ALA A 552 -3.64 -3.18 7.58
C ALA A 552 -4.84 -2.35 8.03
N GLY A 553 -4.61 -1.19 8.64
CA GLY A 553 -5.67 -0.26 9.06
C GLY A 553 -6.50 0.24 7.88
N LEU A 554 -5.86 0.62 6.77
CA LEU A 554 -6.55 1.03 5.55
C LEU A 554 -7.39 -0.11 4.97
N LEU A 555 -6.79 -1.28 4.85
CA LEU A 555 -7.46 -2.45 4.27
C LEU A 555 -8.65 -2.89 5.14
N ALA A 556 -8.47 -2.91 6.46
CA ALA A 556 -9.54 -3.21 7.41
C ALA A 556 -10.70 -2.19 7.34
N ALA A 557 -10.37 -0.89 7.27
CA ALA A 557 -11.38 0.17 7.12
C ALA A 557 -12.13 0.04 5.79
N THR A 558 -11.44 -0.34 4.71
CA THR A 558 -12.06 -0.58 3.40
C THR A 558 -13.02 -1.77 3.43
N LEU A 559 -12.64 -2.86 4.13
CA LEU A 559 -13.52 -4.01 4.35
C LEU A 559 -14.74 -3.66 5.22
N ASP A 560 -14.54 -2.85 6.25
CA ASP A 560 -15.64 -2.38 7.10
C ASP A 560 -16.60 -1.45 6.33
N LEU A 561 -16.14 -0.69 5.33
CA LEU A 561 -16.99 0.07 4.42
C LEU A 561 -17.81 -0.84 3.52
N ALA A 562 -17.26 -1.94 3.03
CA ALA A 562 -17.96 -2.88 2.16
C ALA A 562 -18.97 -3.73 2.95
N ALA A 563 -18.50 -4.50 3.93
CA ALA A 563 -19.32 -5.28 4.84
C ALA A 563 -18.52 -5.57 6.13
N PRO A 564 -18.84 -4.92 7.26
CA PRO A 564 -18.21 -5.22 8.53
C PRO A 564 -18.55 -6.64 9.02
N LEU A 565 -17.69 -7.21 9.87
CA LEU A 565 -17.96 -8.47 10.52
C LEU A 565 -19.01 -8.28 11.63
N ASN A 566 -20.28 -8.55 11.29
CA ASN A 566 -21.40 -8.56 12.21
C ASN A 566 -21.89 -10.01 12.45
N GLY A 567 -22.56 -10.26 13.57
CA GLY A 567 -22.96 -11.63 13.94
C GLY A 567 -24.23 -12.12 13.25
N SER A 568 -25.30 -11.35 13.35
CA SER A 568 -26.66 -11.79 12.97
C SER A 568 -27.16 -11.19 11.65
N SER A 569 -26.45 -10.22 11.11
CA SER A 569 -26.81 -9.54 9.86
C SER A 569 -25.57 -9.22 9.02
N VAL A 570 -25.76 -9.15 7.74
CA VAL A 570 -24.76 -8.66 6.77
C VAL A 570 -25.11 -7.22 6.44
N ASP A 571 -24.43 -6.30 7.11
CA ASP A 571 -24.59 -4.87 6.83
C ASP A 571 -23.68 -4.49 5.66
N VAL A 572 -24.25 -4.06 4.53
CA VAL A 572 -23.47 -3.63 3.37
C VAL A 572 -23.44 -2.11 3.29
N PHE A 573 -22.32 -1.55 2.88
CA PHE A 573 -22.13 -0.12 2.75
C PHE A 573 -22.51 0.63 4.05
N GLY A 574 -22.01 0.15 5.19
CA GLY A 574 -22.38 0.64 6.53
C GLY A 574 -22.12 2.13 6.77
N SER A 575 -21.29 2.76 5.92
CA SER A 575 -21.07 4.22 5.86
C SER A 575 -20.99 4.64 4.40
N PHE A 576 -21.92 5.48 3.96
CA PHE A 576 -22.00 5.94 2.57
C PHE A 576 -22.35 7.44 2.53
N PRO A 577 -21.34 8.32 2.51
CA PRO A 577 -21.54 9.77 2.58
C PRO A 577 -22.23 10.30 1.32
N SER A 578 -22.90 11.44 1.47
CA SER A 578 -23.61 12.11 0.36
C SER A 578 -22.70 12.46 -0.82
N GLU A 579 -21.41 12.64 -0.58
CA GLU A 579 -20.39 12.86 -1.59
C GLU A 579 -20.27 11.70 -2.58
N TRP A 580 -20.67 10.50 -2.18
CA TRP A 580 -20.65 9.28 -3.00
C TRP A 580 -21.98 8.98 -3.69
N TRP A 581 -23.05 9.70 -3.38
CA TRP A 581 -24.33 9.49 -4.04
C TRP A 581 -24.22 9.67 -5.56
N GLY A 582 -24.87 8.79 -6.30
CA GLY A 582 -24.80 8.72 -7.75
C GLY A 582 -23.61 7.91 -8.29
N ARG A 583 -22.66 7.51 -7.42
CA ARG A 583 -21.51 6.69 -7.83
C ARG A 583 -21.74 5.20 -7.54
N PRO A 584 -21.40 4.29 -8.44
CA PRO A 584 -21.51 2.87 -8.20
C PRO A 584 -20.49 2.39 -7.19
N ALA A 585 -20.82 1.28 -6.50
CA ALA A 585 -19.90 0.53 -5.66
C ALA A 585 -20.22 -0.95 -5.80
N GLN A 586 -19.20 -1.81 -5.69
CA GLN A 586 -19.44 -3.25 -5.71
C GLN A 586 -18.31 -3.99 -4.98
N PHE A 587 -18.65 -5.16 -4.49
CA PHE A 587 -17.68 -6.13 -4.03
C PHE A 587 -18.22 -7.54 -4.28
N SER A 588 -17.32 -8.48 -4.45
CA SER A 588 -17.68 -9.86 -4.69
C SER A 588 -16.96 -10.80 -3.76
N ASP A 589 -17.66 -11.87 -3.43
CA ASP A 589 -17.11 -13.01 -2.69
C ASP A 589 -16.50 -12.65 -1.30
N LEU A 590 -17.04 -11.63 -0.65
CA LEU A 590 -16.52 -11.19 0.65
C LEU A 590 -17.02 -12.11 1.78
N PRO A 591 -16.12 -12.78 2.51
CA PRO A 591 -16.49 -13.62 3.63
C PRO A 591 -17.10 -12.82 4.79
N VAL A 592 -18.19 -13.32 5.34
CA VAL A 592 -18.92 -12.78 6.50
C VAL A 592 -19.24 -13.93 7.47
N ALA A 593 -19.68 -13.61 8.69
CA ALA A 593 -20.09 -14.66 9.62
C ALA A 593 -21.29 -15.43 9.07
N GLY A 594 -21.12 -16.73 8.86
CA GLY A 594 -22.14 -17.63 8.33
C GLY A 594 -22.22 -17.72 6.80
N GLY A 595 -21.21 -17.20 6.06
CA GLY A 595 -21.17 -17.35 4.61
C GLY A 595 -20.31 -16.33 3.88
N SER A 596 -20.69 -16.02 2.64
CA SER A 596 -20.08 -14.94 1.85
C SER A 596 -21.17 -14.09 1.19
N VAL A 597 -20.80 -12.86 0.84
CA VAL A 597 -21.68 -11.89 0.18
C VAL A 597 -21.00 -11.26 -1.02
N SER A 598 -21.73 -11.21 -2.12
CA SER A 598 -21.44 -10.34 -3.27
C SER A 598 -22.51 -9.26 -3.33
N CYS A 599 -22.14 -8.02 -3.56
CA CYS A 599 -23.08 -6.92 -3.59
C CYS A 599 -22.67 -5.84 -4.56
N ALA A 600 -23.64 -5.29 -5.30
CA ALA A 600 -23.45 -4.18 -6.20
C ALA A 600 -24.49 -3.10 -5.94
N LEU A 601 -24.03 -1.86 -5.76
CA LEU A 601 -24.86 -0.66 -5.68
C LEU A 601 -24.83 0.04 -7.03
N ARG A 602 -26.01 0.30 -7.60
CA ARG A 602 -26.22 1.05 -8.84
C ARG A 602 -27.16 2.20 -8.58
N TRP A 603 -27.14 3.22 -9.41
CA TRP A 603 -27.98 4.40 -9.25
C TRP A 603 -28.85 4.59 -10.49
N HIS A 604 -30.15 4.68 -10.28
CA HIS A 604 -31.14 5.05 -11.28
C HIS A 604 -31.62 6.49 -11.05
N GLY A 605 -30.88 7.46 -11.60
CA GLY A 605 -31.02 8.85 -11.22
C GLY A 605 -30.62 9.05 -9.77
N ALA A 606 -31.54 9.53 -8.92
CA ALA A 606 -31.30 9.72 -7.47
C ALA A 606 -31.66 8.48 -6.64
N ARG A 607 -32.15 7.40 -7.24
CA ARG A 607 -32.58 6.20 -6.52
C ARG A 607 -31.49 5.13 -6.55
N PRO A 608 -31.00 4.67 -5.38
CA PRO A 608 -30.07 3.55 -5.32
C PRO A 608 -30.79 2.21 -5.55
N ALA A 609 -30.13 1.29 -6.26
CA ALA A 609 -30.54 -0.10 -6.45
C ALA A 609 -29.45 -1.01 -5.92
N LEU A 610 -29.82 -1.96 -5.08
CA LEU A 610 -28.94 -2.94 -4.50
C LEU A 610 -29.18 -4.30 -5.15
N ILE A 611 -28.12 -4.91 -5.63
CA ILE A 611 -28.11 -6.26 -6.21
C ILE A 611 -27.19 -7.10 -5.33
N TRP A 612 -27.63 -8.30 -4.92
CA TRP A 612 -26.83 -9.12 -4.01
C TRP A 612 -26.95 -10.62 -4.30
N GLU A 613 -25.92 -11.33 -3.86
CA GLU A 613 -25.86 -12.77 -3.76
C GLU A 613 -25.28 -13.14 -2.39
N LEU A 614 -26.01 -13.95 -1.62
CA LEU A 614 -25.59 -14.51 -0.33
C LEU A 614 -25.32 -15.99 -0.51
N THR A 615 -24.17 -16.46 -0.04
CA THR A 615 -23.79 -17.88 -0.06
C THR A 615 -23.60 -18.32 1.39
N PRO A 616 -24.62 -18.93 2.04
CA PRO A 616 -24.49 -19.42 3.40
C PRO A 616 -23.48 -20.56 3.52
N ASP A 617 -22.77 -20.63 4.65
CA ASP A 617 -21.92 -21.78 4.99
C ASP A 617 -22.79 -23.02 5.24
N GLY A 618 -22.29 -24.20 4.88
CA GLY A 618 -22.91 -25.48 5.21
C GLY A 618 -23.99 -25.99 4.24
N LEU A 619 -24.22 -25.33 3.08
CA LEU A 619 -24.99 -25.93 1.99
C LEU A 619 -24.17 -26.92 1.12
N GLY A 620 -22.88 -27.12 1.45
CA GLY A 620 -21.98 -28.09 0.82
C GLY A 620 -22.12 -29.46 1.47
N HIS A 621 -22.81 -30.39 0.80
CA HIS A 621 -22.76 -31.87 0.95
C HIS A 621 -22.69 -32.40 2.38
N CYS A 622 -23.86 -32.58 3.04
CA CYS A 622 -24.01 -33.77 3.83
C CYS A 622 -23.86 -34.99 2.90
N PRO A 623 -22.86 -35.87 3.08
CA PRO A 623 -22.93 -37.18 2.43
C PRO A 623 -24.24 -37.80 2.84
N GLU A 624 -25.05 -38.28 1.88
CA GLU A 624 -26.25 -39.05 2.12
C GLU A 624 -25.86 -40.29 2.94
N THR A 625 -25.77 -40.15 4.27
CA THR A 625 -25.78 -41.25 5.19
C THR A 625 -27.25 -41.55 5.52
N ASP A 626 -27.74 -42.57 4.87
CA ASP A 626 -29.05 -43.14 5.11
C ASP A 626 -29.33 -43.25 6.62
N GLY A 627 -30.32 -42.54 7.13
CA GLY A 627 -31.07 -42.91 8.31
C GLY A 627 -30.78 -42.23 9.63
N ALA A 628 -30.00 -41.12 9.72
CA ALA A 628 -29.87 -40.35 10.96
C ALA A 628 -30.87 -39.18 11.01
N SER A 629 -31.67 -39.15 12.05
CA SER A 629 -32.63 -38.09 12.38
C SER A 629 -31.97 -36.69 12.30
N GLN A 630 -32.42 -35.89 11.36
CA GLN A 630 -32.03 -34.47 11.21
C GLN A 630 -32.56 -33.69 12.43
N THR A 631 -31.79 -33.60 13.49
CA THR A 631 -31.94 -32.60 14.55
C THR A 631 -30.94 -31.43 14.33
N GLY A 632 -30.60 -31.13 13.09
CA GLY A 632 -29.78 -29.97 12.72
C GLY A 632 -30.58 -28.70 12.90
N THR A 633 -30.02 -27.75 13.64
CA THR A 633 -30.49 -26.37 13.68
C THR A 633 -30.56 -25.87 12.25
N PRO A 634 -31.68 -25.25 11.80
CA PRO A 634 -31.77 -24.73 10.46
C PRO A 634 -30.60 -23.73 10.23
N PRO A 635 -30.01 -23.68 9.02
CA PRO A 635 -28.93 -22.77 8.71
C PRO A 635 -29.34 -21.35 9.09
N SER A 636 -28.43 -20.61 9.73
CA SER A 636 -28.67 -19.22 10.12
C SER A 636 -29.06 -18.44 8.88
N VAL A 637 -30.26 -17.87 8.87
CA VAL A 637 -30.71 -17.03 7.75
C VAL A 637 -29.84 -15.78 7.77
N LEU A 638 -29.00 -15.61 6.76
CA LEU A 638 -28.25 -14.36 6.58
C LEU A 638 -29.25 -13.25 6.24
N LEU A 639 -29.28 -12.20 7.04
CA LEU A 639 -30.13 -11.05 6.83
C LEU A 639 -29.30 -9.89 6.30
N LEU A 640 -29.54 -9.51 5.04
CA LEU A 640 -28.86 -8.38 4.41
C LEU A 640 -29.52 -7.07 4.85
N ARG A 641 -28.70 -6.07 5.19
CA ARG A 641 -29.15 -4.69 5.50
C ARG A 641 -28.24 -3.68 4.81
N ALA A 642 -28.76 -2.47 4.55
CA ALA A 642 -28.01 -1.35 3.97
C ALA A 642 -28.25 -0.06 4.78
N PRO A 643 -27.88 -0.01 6.07
CA PRO A 643 -28.36 1.01 7.00
C PRO A 643 -27.98 2.45 6.63
N ALA A 644 -26.87 2.67 5.94
CA ALA A 644 -26.45 4.00 5.50
C ALA A 644 -27.17 4.50 4.24
N LEU A 645 -27.83 3.60 3.50
CA LEU A 645 -28.59 3.91 2.27
C LEU A 645 -30.09 3.90 2.53
N ASP A 646 -30.58 2.87 3.22
CA ASP A 646 -31.97 2.68 3.58
C ASP A 646 -32.05 1.93 4.92
N PRO A 647 -32.30 2.63 6.03
CA PRO A 647 -32.30 2.04 7.38
C PRO A 647 -33.37 0.96 7.62
N VAL A 648 -34.41 0.94 6.79
CA VAL A 648 -35.53 -0.02 6.95
C VAL A 648 -35.41 -1.23 6.02
N PHE A 649 -34.47 -1.17 5.07
CA PHE A 649 -34.25 -2.26 4.13
C PHE A 649 -33.74 -3.52 4.82
N THR A 650 -34.37 -4.65 4.50
CA THR A 650 -33.91 -5.98 4.86
C THR A 650 -34.12 -6.97 3.70
N GLY A 651 -33.08 -7.72 3.35
CA GLY A 651 -33.14 -8.79 2.35
C GLY A 651 -32.85 -10.13 3.00
N SER A 652 -33.69 -11.12 2.78
CA SER A 652 -33.51 -12.49 3.29
C SER A 652 -33.37 -13.53 2.16
N GLU A 653 -33.49 -13.09 0.92
CA GLU A 653 -33.31 -13.94 -0.26
C GLU A 653 -31.81 -14.15 -0.53
N LEU A 654 -31.43 -15.35 -0.98
CA LEU A 654 -30.03 -15.64 -1.30
C LEU A 654 -29.53 -14.84 -2.50
N VAL A 655 -30.40 -14.57 -3.46
CA VAL A 655 -30.12 -13.71 -4.63
C VAL A 655 -31.28 -12.73 -4.77
N GLY A 656 -30.98 -11.45 -4.87
CA GLY A 656 -32.03 -10.45 -4.97
C GLY A 656 -31.58 -9.15 -5.59
N GLU A 657 -32.59 -8.32 -5.89
CA GLU A 657 -32.47 -6.95 -6.34
C GLU A 657 -33.55 -6.11 -5.67
N ALA A 658 -33.17 -4.96 -5.13
CA ALA A 658 -34.14 -4.04 -4.53
C ALA A 658 -33.80 -2.59 -4.91
N LEU A 659 -34.86 -1.81 -5.18
CA LEU A 659 -34.76 -0.36 -5.23
C LEU A 659 -34.93 0.19 -3.81
N LEU A 660 -33.90 0.81 -3.31
CA LEU A 660 -33.90 1.41 -1.97
C LEU A 660 -34.66 2.75 -1.97
N GLU A 661 -35.00 3.25 -0.79
CA GLU A 661 -35.55 4.59 -0.68
C GLU A 661 -34.56 5.66 -1.16
N VAL A 662 -35.09 6.75 -1.70
CA VAL A 662 -34.26 7.88 -2.14
C VAL A 662 -33.75 8.60 -0.89
N PRO A 663 -32.42 8.70 -0.68
CA PRO A 663 -31.90 9.42 0.49
C PRO A 663 -32.37 10.88 0.50
N PRO A 664 -32.74 11.44 1.66
CA PRO A 664 -33.18 12.84 1.77
C PRO A 664 -32.14 13.79 1.15
N GLY A 665 -32.60 14.69 0.26
CA GLY A 665 -31.73 15.64 -0.45
C GLY A 665 -30.95 15.07 -1.66
N ALA A 666 -31.09 13.79 -1.97
CA ALA A 666 -30.33 13.18 -3.07
C ALA A 666 -30.76 13.73 -4.45
N VAL A 667 -32.04 14.02 -4.64
CA VAL A 667 -32.53 14.57 -5.90
C VAL A 667 -31.92 15.94 -6.17
N GLU A 668 -31.99 16.84 -5.19
CA GLU A 668 -31.47 18.20 -5.28
C GLU A 668 -29.93 18.19 -5.50
N LEU A 669 -29.20 17.37 -4.73
CA LEU A 669 -27.74 17.28 -4.82
C LEU A 669 -27.30 16.76 -6.19
N LEU A 670 -27.90 15.67 -6.67
CA LEU A 670 -27.51 15.06 -7.95
C LEU A 670 -27.92 15.91 -9.14
N THR A 671 -29.06 16.64 -9.05
CA THR A 671 -29.47 17.62 -10.06
C THR A 671 -28.46 18.77 -10.12
N ALA A 672 -28.11 19.36 -8.97
CA ALA A 672 -27.11 20.44 -8.92
C ALA A 672 -25.75 20.02 -9.46
N ARG A 673 -25.30 18.78 -9.20
CA ARG A 673 -24.06 18.23 -9.78
C ARG A 673 -24.15 18.08 -11.28
N ALA A 674 -25.27 17.58 -11.80
CA ALA A 674 -25.47 17.43 -13.24
C ALA A 674 -25.48 18.80 -13.95
N GLU A 675 -26.13 19.82 -13.37
CA GLU A 675 -26.13 21.19 -13.87
C GLU A 675 -24.71 21.80 -13.85
N SER A 676 -23.95 21.61 -12.75
CA SER A 676 -22.56 22.10 -12.64
C SER A 676 -21.63 21.43 -13.65
N ALA A 677 -21.81 20.13 -13.92
CA ALA A 677 -21.02 19.41 -14.92
C ALA A 677 -21.39 19.80 -16.37
N ALA A 678 -22.62 20.28 -16.60
CA ALA A 678 -23.10 20.74 -17.90
C ALA A 678 -22.75 22.22 -18.19
N ALA A 679 -22.37 23.01 -17.17
CA ALA A 679 -21.96 24.39 -17.36
C ALA A 679 -20.68 24.43 -18.21
N PRO A 680 -20.64 25.18 -19.32
CA PRO A 680 -19.43 25.28 -20.12
C PRO A 680 -18.36 25.96 -19.27
N ALA A 681 -17.14 25.41 -19.28
CA ALA A 681 -15.98 26.06 -18.69
C ALA A 681 -15.86 27.46 -19.31
N GLU A 682 -16.15 28.49 -18.55
CA GLU A 682 -15.92 29.87 -18.99
C GLU A 682 -14.42 30.00 -19.29
N THR A 683 -14.11 30.01 -20.58
CA THR A 683 -12.78 30.32 -21.06
C THR A 683 -12.52 31.78 -20.68
N THR A 684 -11.83 32.00 -19.59
CA THR A 684 -11.30 33.30 -19.22
C THR A 684 -10.29 33.70 -20.32
N VAL A 685 -10.79 34.36 -21.37
CA VAL A 685 -9.94 35.00 -22.35
C VAL A 685 -9.35 36.19 -21.62
N ALA A 686 -8.12 36.05 -21.15
CA ALA A 686 -7.33 37.16 -20.72
C ALA A 686 -7.16 38.09 -21.94
N SER A 687 -7.85 39.23 -21.92
CA SER A 687 -7.65 40.31 -22.86
C SER A 687 -6.25 40.87 -22.62
N THR A 688 -5.31 40.43 -23.42
CA THR A 688 -4.03 41.12 -23.56
C THR A 688 -4.27 42.35 -24.47
N ASP A 689 -4.17 43.53 -23.90
CA ASP A 689 -4.09 44.81 -24.60
C ASP A 689 -2.93 44.74 -25.59
N GLU A 690 -3.29 44.93 -26.88
CA GLU A 690 -2.35 45.18 -27.93
C GLU A 690 -1.75 46.57 -27.76
N SER A 691 -0.43 46.63 -27.55
CA SER A 691 0.35 47.82 -27.97
C SER A 691 1.28 47.43 -29.11
N THR A 692 0.95 47.99 -30.24
CA THR A 692 1.64 48.08 -31.52
C THR A 692 3.16 48.31 -31.41
N GLU A 693 3.96 47.55 -32.19
CA GLU A 693 4.92 48.13 -33.13
C GLU A 693 5.48 47.12 -34.15
N SER A 694 5.29 47.49 -35.34
CA SER A 694 5.84 47.22 -36.65
C SER A 694 7.11 46.37 -36.85
N GLY A 695 7.05 45.51 -37.89
CA GLY A 695 8.13 45.42 -38.88
C GLY A 695 8.64 44.03 -39.23
N GLY A 696 8.41 43.57 -40.48
CA GLY A 696 9.40 42.75 -41.17
C GLY A 696 8.93 41.39 -41.70
N ASP A 697 8.69 41.36 -43.00
CA ASP A 697 8.51 40.26 -43.95
C ASP A 697 9.41 39.02 -43.75
N SER A 698 8.86 37.82 -43.90
CA SER A 698 9.21 36.94 -45.02
C SER A 698 8.50 35.57 -44.97
N ALA A 699 8.16 35.10 -46.14
CA ALA A 699 7.38 33.94 -46.49
C ALA A 699 8.05 32.57 -46.20
N GLY A 700 7.23 31.54 -45.95
CA GLY A 700 7.66 30.14 -45.97
C GLY A 700 6.52 29.19 -45.62
N GLY A 701 5.84 28.65 -46.65
CA GLY A 701 4.72 27.73 -46.52
C GLY A 701 5.16 26.35 -46.04
N GLY A 702 4.28 25.73 -45.29
CA GLY A 702 4.38 24.34 -44.89
C GLY A 702 3.04 23.84 -44.35
N SER A 703 2.30 23.16 -45.23
CA SER A 703 1.04 22.50 -44.92
C SER A 703 1.24 21.35 -43.95
N VAL A 704 0.54 21.37 -42.81
CA VAL A 704 0.39 20.19 -41.93
C VAL A 704 -1.08 19.81 -41.85
N SER A 705 -1.36 18.64 -42.36
CA SER A 705 -2.64 17.96 -42.32
C SER A 705 -3.01 17.51 -40.91
N THR A 706 -4.19 17.87 -40.47
CA THR A 706 -4.88 17.38 -39.27
C THR A 706 -5.52 16.00 -39.54
N PRO A 707 -5.48 15.04 -38.60
CA PRO A 707 -6.34 13.86 -38.69
C PRO A 707 -7.67 14.11 -38.00
N GLU A 708 -8.68 13.78 -38.74
CA GLU A 708 -10.11 13.80 -38.45
C GLU A 708 -10.48 12.76 -37.37
N ALA A 709 -11.09 13.18 -36.28
CA ALA A 709 -11.62 12.30 -35.25
C ALA A 709 -13.03 11.85 -35.64
N ALA A 710 -13.18 10.57 -35.94
CA ALA A 710 -14.46 9.93 -36.15
C ALA A 710 -15.21 9.74 -34.83
N ARG A 711 -16.36 10.39 -34.69
CA ARG A 711 -17.39 10.09 -33.70
C ARG A 711 -18.24 8.92 -34.20
N SER A 712 -18.23 7.79 -33.51
CA SER A 712 -19.28 6.80 -33.62
C SER A 712 -19.96 6.61 -32.26
N GLY A 713 -21.18 7.14 -32.15
CA GLY A 713 -22.10 6.82 -31.07
C GLY A 713 -22.69 5.43 -31.31
N GLY A 714 -22.42 4.49 -30.43
CA GLY A 714 -23.08 3.20 -30.37
C GLY A 714 -23.57 3.01 -28.93
N ALA A 715 -24.90 2.99 -28.76
CA ALA A 715 -25.52 2.59 -27.49
C ALA A 715 -25.28 1.07 -27.34
N VAL A 716 -24.41 0.72 -26.39
CA VAL A 716 -24.17 -0.66 -25.96
C VAL A 716 -25.06 -0.93 -24.75
N THR A 717 -26.11 -1.72 -24.96
CA THR A 717 -26.83 -2.38 -23.87
C THR A 717 -25.90 -3.47 -23.33
N MET A 718 -25.22 -3.21 -22.22
CA MET A 718 -24.45 -4.24 -21.52
C MET A 718 -25.42 -5.09 -20.69
N GLY A 719 -25.56 -6.35 -21.09
CA GLY A 719 -26.05 -7.40 -20.21
C GLY A 719 -25.03 -7.57 -19.06
N VAL A 720 -25.54 -7.60 -17.85
CA VAL A 720 -24.73 -7.81 -16.64
C VAL A 720 -24.39 -9.30 -16.59
N ASP A 721 -23.23 -9.68 -17.13
CA ASP A 721 -22.61 -10.96 -16.82
C ASP A 721 -21.78 -10.78 -15.53
N MET A 722 -22.30 -11.28 -14.44
CA MET A 722 -21.46 -11.54 -13.26
C MET A 722 -20.45 -12.63 -13.64
N PRO A 723 -19.16 -12.48 -13.30
CA PRO A 723 -18.17 -13.51 -13.60
C PRO A 723 -18.45 -14.78 -12.79
N THR A 724 -19.13 -15.74 -13.40
CA THR A 724 -19.24 -17.09 -12.85
C THR A 724 -17.87 -17.76 -12.95
N ARG A 725 -17.33 -18.16 -11.84
CA ARG A 725 -16.10 -18.95 -11.69
C ARG A 725 -16.23 -20.23 -12.54
N ARG A 726 -15.43 -20.34 -13.61
CA ARG A 726 -15.15 -21.65 -14.21
C ARG A 726 -14.26 -22.44 -13.25
N ARG A 727 -14.77 -23.56 -12.75
CA ARG A 727 -13.93 -24.56 -12.08
C ARG A 727 -12.84 -25.02 -13.05
N PRO A 728 -11.57 -25.13 -12.63
CA PRO A 728 -10.59 -25.88 -13.42
C PRO A 728 -10.96 -27.36 -13.32
N ASP A 729 -11.22 -27.96 -14.49
CA ASP A 729 -11.35 -29.41 -14.62
C ASP A 729 -10.02 -30.05 -14.18
N GLY A 730 -10.12 -30.95 -13.20
CA GLY A 730 -8.99 -31.72 -12.72
C GLY A 730 -8.49 -32.72 -13.77
N THR A 731 -7.20 -32.69 -14.01
CA THR A 731 -6.35 -33.88 -14.27
C THR A 731 -5.02 -33.63 -13.58
#